data_773a88f02015c4f2000dacbca3ab50b3
#
_entry.id   773a88f02015c4f2000dacbca3ab50b3
#
_cell.length_a   1.000
_cell.length_b   1.000
_cell.length_c   1.000
_cell.angle_alpha   90.00
_cell.angle_beta   90.00
_cell.angle_gamma   90.00
#
_symmetry.space_group_name_H-M   'P 1'
#
loop_
_entity.id
_entity.type
_entity.pdbx_description
1 polymer ?
#
loop_
_entity_poly.entity_id
_entity_poly.type
_entity_poly.pdbx_seq_one_letter_code
_entity_poly.pdbx_strand_id
1 'polypeptide(L)'
;MPDVNPSRRQLLLGTGAVAALSVLGPPAAAAPAAPGAHGPEVTGLGPGNSDFPLMSATLIDDTLWIGSRNLAPARVIGYHLPTGRVTATVELPTGNFVQGSAAHGGVLHLGVTDAPGAANLYRYDGTLTALGSVPGADVRDVAVAPDGTLYATGRQKGRAAGPGLYAWSPAGGVTEVASPAPNATQGRAVAATATHAYLGVGSNLAGGGGATRAGLYAVERATGAVTDITPPDLRGDTIIRRITVLGDDLLAVSTEGAPAHVALLDPADHRVLRSFAVPGTKSVTNFQRRGDTLWFTSTEHGVLWRHDLATGALDQLAVPVPDGNSWGLGRLGDTLAGVTEGGTVWTLDLGTGAVATRDLVEAGAPAAAQLGMSVAARAGRVYVGGNGSLALHDLAAGTVRKLPVPGEAKDTVVLDDGTLYLGVYSSQGIWRYRPGTDPAPVKEAALPQEQNRPQVIRRDPDSGLLLLGVQADTTGGGSFVTYRPGSGRPTVHTDPLGPEQLVRAVAAGHGQAFLGGDNARPTGPRGDLAAWDPVAGRELWRTATDLGAGVSSLAVLGNTLYGLTVNGRAFTVDLCGSRRPGYAPVIGRRADLGAVSGANPRLLALGGALYGVSERSLFRLDRDTLAATVLVGLDAEWYSGARLAADEHGVLYTLRGRELIAVRP
;
A
#
# COMPACT_ATOMS: atom_id res chain seq x y z
N MET A 1 2.66 6.80 3.43
CA MET A 1 4.03 6.46 3.81
C MET A 1 4.92 6.92 2.69
N PRO A 2 6.06 7.49 2.97
CA PRO A 2 7.13 7.12 2.12
C PRO A 2 7.24 5.61 2.28
N ASP A 3 7.08 4.86 1.18
CA ASP A 3 7.52 3.48 1.12
C ASP A 3 9.04 3.54 1.26
N VAL A 4 9.47 3.68 2.50
CA VAL A 4 10.87 3.51 2.87
C VAL A 4 11.02 2.02 3.09
N ASN A 5 10.99 1.32 2.00
CA ASN A 5 11.73 0.09 1.88
C ASN A 5 12.92 0.43 0.97
N PRO A 6 14.09 0.78 1.53
CA PRO A 6 15.29 0.81 0.71
C PRO A 6 15.45 -0.63 0.23
N SER A 7 15.38 -0.84 -1.07
CA SER A 7 15.69 -2.14 -1.65
C SER A 7 17.06 -2.56 -1.13
N ARG A 8 17.18 -3.82 -0.68
CA ARG A 8 18.38 -4.43 -0.06
C ARG A 8 19.70 -4.24 -0.82
N ARG A 9 19.66 -3.80 -2.07
CA ARG A 9 20.84 -3.66 -2.93
C ARG A 9 21.63 -2.35 -2.76
N GLN A 10 21.14 -1.35 -2.06
CA GLN A 10 21.87 -0.09 -1.90
C GLN A 10 22.91 -0.05 -0.76
N LEU A 11 23.06 -1.13 0.02
CA LEU A 11 23.99 -1.18 1.17
C LEU A 11 25.27 -1.98 0.93
N LEU A 12 25.60 -2.39 -0.31
CA LEU A 12 26.74 -3.26 -0.61
C LEU A 12 27.84 -2.65 -1.50
N LEU A 13 28.01 -1.34 -1.55
CA LEU A 13 29.16 -0.73 -2.21
C LEU A 13 29.82 0.30 -1.28
N GLY A 14 30.82 -0.14 -0.53
CA GLY A 14 31.71 0.76 0.21
C GLY A 14 32.41 0.13 1.42
N THR A 15 33.28 -0.85 1.23
CA THR A 15 34.29 -1.20 2.24
C THR A 15 35.66 -1.34 1.60
N GLY A 16 36.46 -0.31 1.78
CA GLY A 16 37.91 -0.39 1.61
C GLY A 16 38.52 -1.16 2.80
N ALA A 17 39.33 -2.16 2.49
CA ALA A 17 40.01 -2.99 3.46
C ALA A 17 41.15 -2.22 4.14
N VAL A 18 41.15 -2.20 5.49
CA VAL A 18 42.35 -1.94 6.29
C VAL A 18 42.61 -3.19 7.12
N ALA A 19 43.70 -3.88 6.84
CA ALA A 19 44.16 -5.03 7.60
C ALA A 19 44.84 -4.55 8.89
N ALA A 20 44.29 -4.95 10.04
CA ALA A 20 44.99 -4.85 11.32
C ALA A 20 45.26 -6.26 11.84
N LEU A 21 46.54 -6.60 12.00
CA LEU A 21 46.98 -7.81 12.70
C LEU A 21 46.65 -7.67 14.19
N SER A 22 45.87 -8.59 14.74
CA SER A 22 45.71 -8.78 16.16
C SER A 22 46.25 -10.14 16.59
N VAL A 23 47.09 -10.08 17.60
CA VAL A 23 47.77 -11.18 18.25
C VAL A 23 46.78 -12.11 18.98
N LEU A 24 46.82 -13.40 18.64
CA LEU A 24 46.00 -14.44 19.28
C LEU A 24 46.55 -14.75 20.70
N GLY A 25 45.74 -14.50 21.71
CA GLY A 25 45.90 -15.07 23.06
C GLY A 25 45.29 -16.49 23.11
N PRO A 26 45.70 -17.32 24.09
CA PRO A 26 45.26 -18.71 24.17
C PRO A 26 43.76 -18.81 24.49
N PRO A 27 43.07 -19.85 24.00
CA PRO A 27 41.63 -20.02 24.19
C PRO A 27 41.32 -20.31 25.66
N ALA A 28 40.39 -19.54 26.21
CA ALA A 28 39.81 -19.84 27.51
C ALA A 28 38.94 -21.10 27.38
N ALA A 29 39.13 -22.04 28.33
CA ALA A 29 38.35 -23.26 28.37
C ALA A 29 36.86 -22.96 28.51
N ALA A 30 36.07 -23.50 27.59
CA ALA A 30 34.61 -23.42 27.61
C ALA A 30 34.06 -24.07 28.88
N ALA A 31 33.28 -23.35 29.64
CA ALA A 31 32.46 -23.91 30.71
C ALA A 31 31.45 -24.90 30.11
N PRO A 32 31.15 -26.04 30.83
CA PRO A 32 30.17 -26.99 30.31
C PRO A 32 28.79 -26.34 30.15
N ALA A 33 28.21 -26.48 28.98
CA ALA A 33 26.86 -26.02 28.67
C ALA A 33 25.85 -26.68 29.62
N ALA A 34 24.97 -25.89 30.21
CA ALA A 34 23.85 -26.42 30.99
C ALA A 34 22.95 -27.31 30.09
N PRO A 35 22.52 -28.47 30.58
CA PRO A 35 21.63 -29.34 29.79
C PRO A 35 20.24 -28.69 29.68
N GLY A 36 19.74 -28.43 28.43
CA GLY A 36 18.35 -28.19 28.20
C GLY A 36 17.91 -26.94 27.44
N ALA A 37 18.78 -26.21 26.75
CA ALA A 37 18.32 -25.16 25.82
C ALA A 37 18.26 -25.71 24.38
N HIS A 38 17.18 -26.40 24.05
CA HIS A 38 16.83 -26.57 22.63
C HIS A 38 16.58 -25.16 22.06
N GLY A 39 17.23 -24.82 20.94
CA GLY A 39 16.94 -23.59 20.23
C GLY A 39 15.46 -23.59 19.76
N PRO A 40 14.95 -22.42 19.32
CA PRO A 40 13.55 -22.32 18.90
C PRO A 40 13.24 -23.31 17.78
N GLU A 41 12.12 -24.03 17.91
CA GLU A 41 11.63 -24.94 16.88
C GLU A 41 10.92 -24.10 15.80
N VAL A 42 11.33 -24.26 14.54
CA VAL A 42 10.79 -23.51 13.40
C VAL A 42 10.18 -24.47 12.39
N THR A 43 8.89 -24.27 12.10
CA THR A 43 8.15 -25.06 11.11
C THR A 43 7.71 -24.14 9.97
N GLY A 44 8.02 -24.51 8.71
CA GLY A 44 7.50 -23.85 7.50
C GLY A 44 6.06 -24.29 7.24
N LEU A 45 5.20 -23.32 6.89
CA LEU A 45 3.78 -23.52 6.61
C LEU A 45 3.40 -23.22 5.15
N GLY A 46 4.41 -22.97 4.29
CA GLY A 46 4.22 -22.61 2.88
C GLY A 46 4.02 -21.11 2.66
N PRO A 47 3.69 -20.69 1.43
CA PRO A 47 3.49 -19.27 1.08
C PRO A 47 2.51 -18.59 2.01
N GLY A 48 2.89 -17.40 2.54
CA GLY A 48 2.03 -16.66 3.46
C GLY A 48 0.69 -16.27 2.83
N ASN A 49 0.74 -15.65 1.65
CA ASN A 49 -0.44 -15.36 0.84
C ASN A 49 -0.06 -15.45 -0.64
N SER A 50 -0.70 -16.36 -1.37
CA SER A 50 -0.43 -16.61 -2.79
C SER A 50 -1.64 -16.20 -3.63
N ASP A 51 -1.43 -15.27 -4.58
CA ASP A 51 -2.47 -14.71 -5.43
C ASP A 51 -1.88 -14.07 -6.69
N PHE A 52 -2.73 -13.45 -7.52
CA PHE A 52 -2.35 -12.57 -8.62
C PHE A 52 -2.97 -11.17 -8.43
N PRO A 53 -2.50 -10.38 -7.45
CA PRO A 53 -2.93 -8.99 -7.32
C PRO A 53 -2.41 -8.16 -8.49
N LEU A 54 -3.18 -7.13 -8.88
CA LEU A 54 -2.90 -6.34 -10.08
C LEU A 54 -2.98 -4.83 -9.86
N MET A 55 -2.42 -4.05 -10.79
CA MET A 55 -2.38 -2.58 -10.70
C MET A 55 -2.53 -1.86 -12.05
N SER A 56 -2.61 -2.56 -13.16
CA SER A 56 -2.87 -1.97 -14.48
C SER A 56 -3.53 -2.97 -15.40
N ALA A 57 -4.29 -2.48 -16.38
CA ALA A 57 -4.73 -3.27 -17.50
C ALA A 57 -4.93 -2.40 -18.74
N THR A 58 -4.63 -2.98 -19.92
CA THR A 58 -4.78 -2.34 -21.22
C THR A 58 -5.33 -3.35 -22.20
N LEU A 59 -6.39 -2.98 -22.92
CA LEU A 59 -7.00 -3.83 -23.95
C LEU A 59 -6.25 -3.66 -25.28
N ILE A 60 -5.82 -4.78 -25.87
CA ILE A 60 -5.31 -4.85 -27.24
C ILE A 60 -6.16 -5.91 -27.95
N ASP A 61 -6.88 -5.50 -28.99
CA ASP A 61 -7.85 -6.32 -29.70
C ASP A 61 -8.90 -6.93 -28.74
N ASP A 62 -8.88 -8.22 -28.53
CA ASP A 62 -9.77 -8.96 -27.63
C ASP A 62 -9.07 -9.47 -26.35
N THR A 63 -7.83 -9.07 -26.14
CA THR A 63 -6.99 -9.51 -25.02
C THR A 63 -6.70 -8.36 -24.05
N LEU A 64 -7.11 -8.55 -22.81
CA LEU A 64 -6.84 -7.62 -21.71
C LEU A 64 -5.48 -7.97 -21.11
N TRP A 65 -4.49 -7.11 -21.31
CA TRP A 65 -3.14 -7.24 -20.76
C TRP A 65 -3.09 -6.63 -19.38
N ILE A 66 -2.80 -7.46 -18.37
CA ILE A 66 -2.95 -7.14 -16.95
C ILE A 66 -1.60 -7.22 -16.26
N GLY A 67 -1.17 -6.11 -15.64
CA GLY A 67 0.07 -6.00 -14.89
C GLY A 67 -0.10 -6.32 -13.41
N SER A 68 0.81 -7.15 -12.87
CA SER A 68 0.79 -7.57 -11.47
C SER A 68 1.24 -6.47 -10.51
N ARG A 69 0.87 -6.66 -9.24
CA ARG A 69 1.27 -5.86 -8.08
C ARG A 69 1.80 -6.76 -6.96
N ASN A 70 2.80 -6.30 -6.22
CA ASN A 70 3.39 -7.01 -5.07
C ASN A 70 3.95 -8.41 -5.37
N LEU A 71 4.17 -8.74 -6.64
CA LEU A 71 4.85 -9.96 -7.06
C LEU A 71 6.29 -9.64 -7.47
N ALA A 72 7.23 -10.45 -7.07
CA ALA A 72 8.62 -10.38 -7.49
C ALA A 72 9.08 -11.75 -8.04
N PRO A 73 9.48 -11.82 -9.30
CA PRO A 73 9.46 -10.73 -10.28
C PRO A 73 8.04 -10.31 -10.69
N ALA A 74 7.90 -9.07 -11.16
CA ALA A 74 6.62 -8.58 -11.68
C ALA A 74 6.21 -9.35 -12.93
N ARG A 75 4.91 -9.49 -13.17
CA ARG A 75 4.35 -10.27 -14.27
C ARG A 75 3.28 -9.51 -15.01
N VAL A 76 3.12 -9.83 -16.29
CA VAL A 76 2.00 -9.40 -17.12
C VAL A 76 1.34 -10.63 -17.71
N ILE A 77 0.02 -10.67 -17.70
CA ILE A 77 -0.76 -11.74 -18.31
C ILE A 77 -1.67 -11.19 -19.42
N GLY A 78 -1.88 -11.98 -20.46
CA GLY A 78 -2.89 -11.74 -21.47
C GLY A 78 -4.14 -12.55 -21.16
N TYR A 79 -5.23 -11.87 -20.78
CA TYR A 79 -6.54 -12.48 -20.55
C TYR A 79 -7.43 -12.28 -21.79
N HIS A 80 -7.74 -13.36 -22.48
CA HIS A 80 -8.56 -13.35 -23.71
C HIS A 80 -10.05 -13.28 -23.33
N LEU A 81 -10.70 -12.15 -23.60
CA LEU A 81 -12.07 -11.87 -23.19
C LEU A 81 -13.09 -12.89 -23.71
N PRO A 82 -13.07 -13.31 -25.01
CA PRO A 82 -14.06 -14.26 -25.53
C PRO A 82 -14.02 -15.63 -24.85
N THR A 83 -12.84 -16.13 -24.46
CA THR A 83 -12.72 -17.45 -23.83
C THR A 83 -12.72 -17.39 -22.31
N GLY A 84 -12.51 -16.21 -21.72
CA GLY A 84 -12.40 -16.03 -20.28
C GLY A 84 -11.19 -16.74 -19.67
N ARG A 85 -10.08 -16.84 -20.40
CA ARG A 85 -8.86 -17.55 -19.98
C ARG A 85 -7.60 -16.73 -20.18
N VAL A 86 -6.61 -16.98 -19.35
CA VAL A 86 -5.25 -16.48 -19.55
C VAL A 86 -4.60 -17.28 -20.68
N THR A 87 -4.10 -16.58 -21.69
CA THR A 87 -3.47 -17.17 -22.89
C THR A 87 -1.98 -16.87 -22.99
N ALA A 88 -1.49 -15.89 -22.22
CA ALA A 88 -0.08 -15.51 -22.19
C ALA A 88 0.34 -15.10 -20.78
N THR A 89 1.61 -15.37 -20.45
CA THR A 89 2.26 -14.91 -19.23
C THR A 89 3.66 -14.43 -19.58
N VAL A 90 3.99 -13.20 -19.16
CA VAL A 90 5.29 -12.57 -19.37
C VAL A 90 5.86 -12.19 -18.02
N GLU A 91 7.00 -12.76 -17.66
CA GLU A 91 7.74 -12.39 -16.44
C GLU A 91 8.73 -11.28 -16.77
N LEU A 92 8.72 -10.23 -15.95
CA LEU A 92 9.65 -9.10 -16.11
C LEU A 92 10.94 -9.39 -15.32
N PRO A 93 12.12 -8.99 -15.82
CA PRO A 93 13.39 -9.28 -15.15
C PRO A 93 13.51 -8.64 -13.76
N THR A 94 12.74 -7.58 -13.49
CA THR A 94 12.86 -6.75 -12.27
C THR A 94 11.52 -6.16 -11.87
N GLY A 95 11.49 -5.59 -10.64
CA GLY A 95 10.36 -4.84 -10.12
C GLY A 95 9.31 -5.69 -9.42
N ASN A 96 8.43 -5.00 -8.70
CA ASN A 96 7.32 -5.60 -7.95
C ASN A 96 5.96 -5.18 -8.48
N PHE A 97 5.91 -4.14 -9.34
CA PHE A 97 4.66 -3.55 -9.82
C PHE A 97 4.76 -3.21 -11.30
N VAL A 98 3.72 -3.54 -12.06
CA VAL A 98 3.48 -3.00 -13.39
C VAL A 98 2.34 -2.01 -13.28
N GLN A 99 2.67 -0.72 -13.14
CA GLN A 99 1.66 0.31 -12.88
C GLN A 99 1.25 1.09 -14.13
N GLY A 100 2.20 1.39 -15.01
CA GLY A 100 1.93 2.01 -16.30
C GLY A 100 1.76 0.95 -17.39
N SER A 101 0.70 1.04 -18.19
CA SER A 101 0.53 0.22 -19.38
C SER A 101 -0.18 1.01 -20.48
N ALA A 102 0.30 0.89 -21.72
CA ALA A 102 -0.29 1.52 -22.90
C ALA A 102 -0.14 0.62 -24.13
N ALA A 103 -1.05 0.75 -25.07
CA ALA A 103 -1.04 0.02 -26.35
C ALA A 103 -0.85 0.95 -27.53
N HIS A 104 -0.06 0.53 -28.49
CA HIS A 104 0.08 1.22 -29.77
C HIS A 104 0.47 0.23 -30.88
N GLY A 105 -0.29 0.19 -31.97
CA GLY A 105 0.01 -0.69 -33.12
C GLY A 105 0.10 -2.18 -32.76
N GLY A 106 -0.71 -2.67 -31.82
CA GLY A 106 -0.66 -4.06 -31.34
C GLY A 106 0.49 -4.35 -30.35
N VAL A 107 1.31 -3.35 -30.02
CA VAL A 107 2.44 -3.48 -29.07
C VAL A 107 2.03 -2.97 -27.69
N LEU A 108 2.33 -3.75 -26.65
CA LEU A 108 2.16 -3.36 -25.26
C LEU A 108 3.40 -2.66 -24.73
N HIS A 109 3.24 -1.49 -24.14
CA HIS A 109 4.31 -0.74 -23.45
C HIS A 109 4.05 -0.74 -21.95
N LEU A 110 5.10 -0.91 -21.14
CA LEU A 110 5.01 -1.14 -19.72
C LEU A 110 5.95 -0.22 -18.93
N GLY A 111 5.43 0.31 -17.83
CA GLY A 111 6.17 1.03 -16.81
C GLY A 111 6.18 0.25 -15.49
N VAL A 112 7.38 0.06 -14.93
CA VAL A 112 7.62 -0.79 -13.76
C VAL A 112 8.11 0.05 -12.59
N THR A 113 7.69 -0.30 -11.40
CA THR A 113 8.18 0.30 -10.17
C THR A 113 9.06 -0.66 -9.39
N ASP A 114 9.89 -0.11 -8.49
CA ASP A 114 10.82 -0.87 -7.66
C ASP A 114 11.82 -1.72 -8.48
N ALA A 115 12.44 -1.08 -9.48
CA ALA A 115 13.44 -1.68 -10.36
C ALA A 115 14.79 -0.94 -10.28
N PRO A 116 15.45 -0.91 -9.12
CA PRO A 116 16.67 -0.12 -8.92
C PRO A 116 17.83 -0.67 -9.77
N GLY A 117 18.50 0.23 -10.50
CA GLY A 117 19.66 -0.11 -11.31
C GLY A 117 19.38 -0.99 -12.52
N ALA A 118 18.10 -1.16 -12.91
CA ALA A 118 17.68 -1.95 -14.04
C ALA A 118 16.70 -1.16 -14.92
N ALA A 119 16.34 -1.71 -16.09
CA ALA A 119 15.32 -1.13 -16.94
C ALA A 119 13.96 -1.08 -16.19
N ASN A 120 13.24 0.02 -16.35
CA ASN A 120 11.88 0.19 -15.84
C ASN A 120 10.85 0.57 -16.92
N LEU A 121 11.29 0.61 -18.18
CA LEU A 121 10.44 0.71 -19.36
C LEU A 121 10.67 -0.52 -20.25
N TYR A 122 9.56 -1.13 -20.68
CA TYR A 122 9.58 -2.31 -21.55
C TYR A 122 8.53 -2.18 -22.66
N ARG A 123 8.72 -2.94 -23.73
CA ARG A 123 7.69 -3.23 -24.74
C ARG A 123 7.54 -4.74 -24.90
N TYR A 124 6.35 -5.15 -25.31
CA TYR A 124 6.04 -6.54 -25.62
C TYR A 124 5.21 -6.61 -26.91
N ASP A 125 5.75 -7.33 -27.88
CA ASP A 125 5.16 -7.58 -29.22
C ASP A 125 5.20 -9.09 -29.57
N GLY A 126 5.10 -9.95 -28.53
CA GLY A 126 5.44 -11.37 -28.58
C GLY A 126 6.82 -11.65 -27.99
N THR A 127 7.69 -10.63 -27.96
CA THR A 127 9.02 -10.68 -27.32
C THR A 127 9.17 -9.50 -26.37
N LEU A 128 9.61 -9.76 -25.13
CA LEU A 128 9.86 -8.71 -24.14
C LEU A 128 11.18 -8.01 -24.45
N THR A 129 11.13 -6.70 -24.66
CA THR A 129 12.31 -5.86 -24.91
C THR A 129 12.43 -4.76 -23.87
N ALA A 130 13.59 -4.63 -23.23
CA ALA A 130 13.90 -3.51 -22.35
C ALA A 130 14.19 -2.25 -23.18
N LEU A 131 13.55 -1.13 -22.82
CA LEU A 131 13.70 0.15 -23.52
C LEU A 131 14.66 1.10 -22.80
N GLY A 132 14.95 0.86 -21.52
CA GLY A 132 15.80 1.70 -20.68
C GLY A 132 15.14 2.09 -19.37
N SER A 133 15.68 3.13 -18.73
CA SER A 133 15.21 3.53 -17.40
C SER A 133 14.92 5.02 -17.34
N VAL A 134 13.76 5.36 -16.76
CA VAL A 134 13.50 6.71 -16.26
C VAL A 134 14.33 6.89 -14.98
N PRO A 135 15.27 7.85 -14.94
CA PRO A 135 16.23 7.97 -13.85
C PRO A 135 15.56 8.22 -12.49
N GLY A 136 15.88 7.41 -11.50
CA GLY A 136 15.42 7.58 -10.11
C GLY A 136 13.91 7.52 -9.92
N ALA A 137 13.15 7.02 -10.91
CA ALA A 137 11.69 7.01 -10.86
C ALA A 137 11.12 5.62 -10.59
N ASP A 138 10.07 5.59 -9.77
CA ASP A 138 9.04 4.56 -9.82
C ASP A 138 8.07 4.97 -10.95
N VAL A 139 8.10 4.30 -12.10
CA VAL A 139 7.24 4.64 -13.23
C VAL A 139 5.77 4.42 -12.85
N ARG A 140 4.97 5.47 -13.00
CA ARG A 140 3.56 5.47 -12.57
C ARG A 140 2.58 5.42 -13.72
N ASP A 141 2.96 5.97 -14.87
CA ASP A 141 2.14 5.93 -16.07
C ASP A 141 3.01 6.01 -17.33
N VAL A 142 2.49 5.45 -18.40
CA VAL A 142 3.08 5.50 -19.74
C VAL A 142 2.01 5.78 -20.79
N ALA A 143 2.37 6.48 -21.86
CA ALA A 143 1.50 6.73 -23.00
C ALA A 143 2.33 6.70 -24.29
N VAL A 144 1.72 6.32 -25.39
CA VAL A 144 2.39 6.31 -26.70
C VAL A 144 1.68 7.31 -27.62
N ALA A 145 2.47 8.18 -28.23
CA ALA A 145 1.98 9.12 -29.24
C ALA A 145 1.73 8.40 -30.57
N PRO A 146 0.95 9.01 -31.50
CA PRO A 146 0.62 8.40 -32.78
C PRO A 146 1.82 8.00 -33.65
N ASP A 147 2.97 8.63 -33.45
CA ASP A 147 4.22 8.31 -34.16
C ASP A 147 5.07 7.21 -33.48
N GLY A 148 4.56 6.61 -32.40
CA GLY A 148 5.24 5.56 -31.65
C GLY A 148 6.22 6.07 -30.56
N THR A 149 6.35 7.37 -30.35
CA THR A 149 7.13 7.92 -29.22
C THR A 149 6.47 7.55 -27.90
N LEU A 150 7.19 6.86 -27.01
CA LEU A 150 6.71 6.49 -25.68
C LEU A 150 7.01 7.61 -24.69
N TYR A 151 6.01 8.05 -23.97
CA TYR A 151 6.14 8.99 -22.84
C TYR A 151 5.94 8.27 -21.53
N ALA A 152 6.68 8.71 -20.48
CA ALA A 152 6.61 8.14 -19.14
C ALA A 152 6.77 9.21 -18.08
N THR A 153 6.17 8.95 -16.91
CA THR A 153 6.37 9.73 -15.70
C THR A 153 6.33 8.84 -14.47
N GLY A 154 6.76 9.37 -13.33
CA GLY A 154 6.72 8.61 -12.10
C GLY A 154 7.03 9.42 -10.86
N ARG A 155 7.10 8.70 -9.73
CA ARG A 155 7.52 9.26 -8.45
C ARG A 155 9.05 9.35 -8.41
N GLN A 156 9.57 10.56 -8.21
CA GLN A 156 11.01 10.83 -8.10
C GLN A 156 11.31 11.43 -6.74
N LYS A 157 11.63 10.59 -5.78
CA LYS A 157 11.91 10.99 -4.40
C LYS A 157 13.16 11.86 -4.32
N GLY A 158 13.06 12.99 -3.60
CA GLY A 158 14.21 13.87 -3.31
C GLY A 158 14.74 14.67 -4.49
N ARG A 159 14.06 14.66 -5.63
CA ARG A 159 14.45 15.46 -6.79
C ARG A 159 13.96 16.90 -6.65
N ALA A 160 14.90 17.86 -6.61
CA ALA A 160 14.58 19.29 -6.44
C ALA A 160 13.73 19.87 -7.59
N ALA A 161 13.91 19.36 -8.82
CA ALA A 161 13.10 19.80 -9.97
C ALA A 161 11.67 19.21 -10.00
N GLY A 162 11.33 18.33 -9.06
CA GLY A 162 10.06 17.60 -9.07
C GLY A 162 10.00 16.47 -10.11
N PRO A 163 8.80 15.92 -10.39
CA PRO A 163 8.63 14.84 -11.35
C PRO A 163 8.82 15.30 -12.79
N GLY A 164 9.53 14.50 -13.58
CA GLY A 164 9.76 14.75 -15.00
C GLY A 164 8.77 14.03 -15.92
N LEU A 165 8.58 14.61 -17.11
CA LEU A 165 8.08 13.94 -18.29
C LEU A 165 9.28 13.45 -19.09
N TYR A 166 9.30 12.16 -19.40
CA TYR A 166 10.36 11.51 -20.18
C TYR A 166 9.80 10.99 -21.50
N ALA A 167 10.61 11.04 -22.55
CA ALA A 167 10.32 10.41 -23.82
C ALA A 167 11.35 9.32 -24.13
N TRP A 168 10.90 8.24 -24.74
CA TRP A 168 11.78 7.24 -25.32
C TRP A 168 11.54 7.15 -26.83
N SER A 169 12.63 7.05 -27.57
CA SER A 169 12.63 6.74 -28.99
C SER A 169 13.75 5.75 -29.33
N PRO A 170 13.62 4.97 -30.44
CA PRO A 170 14.68 4.03 -30.84
C PRO A 170 16.05 4.65 -31.02
N ALA A 171 16.13 5.88 -31.49
CA ALA A 171 17.38 6.57 -31.78
C ALA A 171 17.96 7.32 -30.55
N GLY A 172 17.09 7.85 -29.67
CA GLY A 172 17.50 8.72 -28.56
C GLY A 172 17.53 8.05 -27.19
N GLY A 173 16.99 6.85 -27.05
CA GLY A 173 16.78 6.21 -25.74
C GLY A 173 15.80 7.02 -24.87
N VAL A 174 15.98 6.97 -23.54
CA VAL A 174 15.16 7.72 -22.58
C VAL A 174 15.77 9.09 -22.33
N THR A 175 15.02 10.16 -22.63
CA THR A 175 15.40 11.56 -22.43
C THR A 175 14.36 12.31 -21.63
N GLU A 176 14.79 13.23 -20.78
CA GLU A 176 13.88 14.14 -20.09
C GLU A 176 13.40 15.24 -21.05
N VAL A 177 12.08 15.44 -21.11
CA VAL A 177 11.44 16.44 -21.96
C VAL A 177 11.11 17.70 -21.17
N ALA A 178 10.56 17.55 -19.96
CA ALA A 178 10.16 18.67 -19.11
C ALA A 178 10.05 18.26 -17.65
N SER A 179 10.20 19.24 -16.72
CA SER A 179 9.98 19.07 -15.30
C SER A 179 9.39 20.37 -14.72
N PRO A 180 8.09 20.65 -15.00
CA PRO A 180 7.51 21.96 -14.74
C PRO A 180 7.03 22.18 -13.30
N ALA A 181 7.05 21.16 -12.43
CA ALA A 181 6.39 21.18 -11.12
C ALA A 181 7.36 20.87 -9.97
N PRO A 182 8.29 21.78 -9.59
CA PRO A 182 9.33 21.50 -8.60
C PRO A 182 8.79 21.19 -7.19
N ASN A 183 7.57 21.62 -6.88
CA ASN A 183 6.94 21.37 -5.58
C ASN A 183 6.11 20.08 -5.54
N ALA A 184 5.88 19.43 -6.67
CA ALA A 184 5.20 18.14 -6.73
C ALA A 184 6.17 17.00 -6.41
N THR A 185 5.65 15.91 -5.86
CA THR A 185 6.45 14.71 -5.55
C THR A 185 6.16 13.55 -6.48
N GLN A 186 5.08 13.63 -7.26
CA GLN A 186 4.67 12.59 -8.20
C GLN A 186 4.26 13.18 -9.54
N GLY A 187 4.82 12.62 -10.63
CA GLY A 187 4.17 12.52 -11.92
C GLY A 187 3.26 11.29 -11.88
N ARG A 188 1.97 11.47 -12.16
CA ARG A 188 0.99 10.40 -11.94
C ARG A 188 0.28 9.97 -13.20
N ALA A 189 0.15 10.86 -14.16
CA ALA A 189 -0.57 10.62 -15.40
C ALA A 189 0.18 11.21 -16.59
N VAL A 190 0.19 10.49 -17.71
CA VAL A 190 0.68 10.97 -19.00
C VAL A 190 -0.31 10.62 -20.11
N ALA A 191 -0.37 11.46 -21.12
CA ALA A 191 -1.04 11.19 -22.38
C ALA A 191 -0.29 11.88 -23.52
N ALA A 192 -0.53 11.51 -24.76
CA ALA A 192 0.09 12.17 -25.90
C ALA A 192 -0.84 12.21 -27.11
N THR A 193 -0.81 13.34 -27.83
CA THR A 193 -1.39 13.52 -29.17
C THR A 193 -0.28 13.64 -30.20
N ALA A 194 -0.62 13.93 -31.44
CA ALA A 194 0.35 14.22 -32.47
C ALA A 194 1.20 15.50 -32.16
N THR A 195 0.62 16.48 -31.47
CA THR A 195 1.21 17.80 -31.23
C THR A 195 1.72 18.01 -29.80
N HIS A 196 1.09 17.39 -28.81
CA HIS A 196 1.41 17.61 -27.38
C HIS A 196 1.60 16.31 -26.63
N ALA A 197 2.47 16.35 -25.63
CA ALA A 197 2.52 15.39 -24.54
C ALA A 197 2.00 16.07 -23.26
N TYR A 198 1.21 15.36 -22.47
CA TYR A 198 0.56 15.88 -21.28
C TYR A 198 1.15 15.23 -20.04
N LEU A 199 1.40 16.04 -19.00
CA LEU A 199 1.90 15.61 -17.71
C LEU A 199 0.95 16.04 -16.60
N GLY A 200 0.42 15.06 -15.88
CA GLY A 200 -0.36 15.26 -14.67
C GLY A 200 0.48 15.00 -13.42
N VAL A 201 0.51 15.99 -12.52
CA VAL A 201 1.34 15.97 -11.31
C VAL A 201 0.54 16.31 -10.06
N GLY A 202 1.19 16.13 -8.91
CA GLY A 202 0.71 16.51 -7.60
C GLY A 202 1.47 15.79 -6.50
N SER A 203 0.87 15.74 -5.32
CA SER A 203 1.43 15.01 -4.19
C SER A 203 0.32 14.45 -3.32
N ASN A 204 0.56 13.25 -2.84
CA ASN A 204 -0.16 12.70 -1.69
C ASN A 204 0.85 12.24 -0.65
N LEU A 205 0.41 11.91 0.55
CA LEU A 205 1.31 11.48 1.63
C LEU A 205 2.08 10.20 1.28
N ALA A 206 1.51 9.31 0.47
CA ALA A 206 2.21 8.13 -0.04
C ALA A 206 3.43 8.51 -0.91
N GLY A 207 3.42 9.67 -1.53
CA GLY A 207 4.56 10.23 -2.27
C GLY A 207 5.64 10.86 -1.40
N GLY A 208 5.43 10.94 -0.08
CA GLY A 208 6.35 11.62 0.84
C GLY A 208 6.30 13.14 0.71
N GLY A 209 5.22 13.68 0.14
CA GLY A 209 5.07 15.10 -0.15
C GLY A 209 4.35 15.89 0.93
N GLY A 210 4.59 17.18 0.94
CA GLY A 210 3.70 18.16 1.52
C GLY A 210 2.44 18.33 0.69
N ALA A 211 1.50 19.13 1.18
CA ALA A 211 0.31 19.49 0.41
C ALA A 211 0.73 20.20 -0.88
N THR A 212 0.66 19.52 -2.00
CA THR A 212 0.71 20.14 -3.32
C THR A 212 -0.66 20.07 -3.96
N ARG A 213 -0.85 20.91 -4.94
CA ARG A 213 -2.08 20.96 -5.72
C ARG A 213 -1.89 20.20 -7.01
N ALA A 214 -3.00 19.71 -7.55
CA ALA A 214 -3.03 19.12 -8.88
C ALA A 214 -2.51 20.10 -9.92
N GLY A 215 -1.63 19.63 -10.81
CA GLY A 215 -1.09 20.39 -11.94
C GLY A 215 -1.17 19.57 -13.21
N LEU A 216 -1.67 20.21 -14.28
CA LEU A 216 -1.75 19.65 -15.63
C LEU A 216 -0.94 20.53 -16.59
N TYR A 217 0.04 19.93 -17.25
CA TYR A 217 0.92 20.62 -18.18
C TYR A 217 0.83 20.01 -19.57
N ALA A 218 0.72 20.86 -20.58
CA ALA A 218 0.91 20.50 -21.98
C ALA A 218 2.34 20.87 -22.41
N VAL A 219 3.03 19.93 -23.05
CA VAL A 219 4.35 20.11 -23.62
C VAL A 219 4.24 19.96 -25.11
N GLU A 220 4.51 21.02 -25.88
CA GLU A 220 4.51 20.99 -27.33
C GLU A 220 5.67 20.10 -27.82
N ARG A 221 5.36 19.06 -28.58
CA ARG A 221 6.35 18.03 -28.96
C ARG A 221 7.41 18.55 -29.92
N ALA A 222 7.07 19.53 -30.74
CA ALA A 222 7.99 20.10 -31.73
C ALA A 222 9.02 21.05 -31.11
N THR A 223 8.64 21.82 -30.10
CA THR A 223 9.47 22.91 -29.52
C THR A 223 9.93 22.63 -28.09
N GLY A 224 9.23 21.73 -27.37
CA GLY A 224 9.42 21.52 -25.94
C GLY A 224 8.78 22.61 -25.07
N ALA A 225 8.04 23.55 -25.65
CA ALA A 225 7.35 24.61 -24.91
C ALA A 225 6.34 24.02 -23.92
N VAL A 226 6.37 24.52 -22.68
CA VAL A 226 5.52 24.02 -21.57
C VAL A 226 4.46 25.05 -21.24
N THR A 227 3.22 24.63 -21.16
CA THR A 227 2.07 25.46 -20.76
C THR A 227 1.33 24.80 -19.60
N ASP A 228 1.05 25.57 -18.52
CA ASP A 228 0.12 25.14 -17.47
C ASP A 228 -1.31 25.29 -17.98
N ILE A 229 -1.97 24.17 -18.21
CA ILE A 229 -3.36 24.09 -18.69
C ILE A 229 -4.31 23.56 -17.62
N THR A 230 -3.91 23.62 -16.35
CA THR A 230 -4.71 23.06 -15.24
C THR A 230 -6.05 23.80 -15.14
N PRO A 231 -7.19 23.11 -15.31
CA PRO A 231 -8.50 23.72 -15.10
C PRO A 231 -8.63 24.28 -13.67
N PRO A 232 -9.27 25.44 -13.49
CA PRO A 232 -9.42 26.07 -12.17
C PRO A 232 -10.05 25.15 -11.12
N ASP A 233 -11.08 24.38 -11.51
CA ASP A 233 -11.81 23.47 -10.61
C ASP A 233 -10.95 22.30 -10.10
N LEU A 234 -9.88 21.96 -10.83
CA LEU A 234 -8.98 20.86 -10.45
C LEU A 234 -7.85 21.33 -9.52
N ARG A 235 -7.54 22.63 -9.45
CA ARG A 235 -6.41 23.17 -8.66
C ARG A 235 -6.56 22.99 -7.15
N GLY A 236 -7.78 22.73 -6.68
CA GLY A 236 -8.06 22.45 -5.27
C GLY A 236 -7.71 21.02 -4.84
N ASP A 237 -7.62 20.10 -5.78
CA ASP A 237 -7.36 18.68 -5.54
C ASP A 237 -5.87 18.41 -5.32
N THR A 238 -5.53 17.19 -4.90
CA THR A 238 -4.17 16.83 -4.51
C THR A 238 -3.26 16.46 -5.67
N ILE A 239 -3.81 15.80 -6.71
CA ILE A 239 -3.04 15.29 -7.84
C ILE A 239 -3.94 15.05 -9.05
N ILE A 240 -3.42 15.25 -10.26
CA ILE A 240 -4.03 14.72 -11.49
C ILE A 240 -3.86 13.20 -11.48
N ARG A 241 -4.98 12.49 -11.48
CA ARG A 241 -5.01 11.03 -11.34
C ARG A 241 -4.87 10.28 -12.65
N ARG A 242 -5.55 10.74 -13.70
CA ARG A 242 -5.55 10.14 -15.03
C ARG A 242 -5.70 11.20 -16.11
N ILE A 243 -5.06 10.98 -17.24
CA ILE A 243 -5.25 11.72 -18.48
C ILE A 243 -5.49 10.68 -19.58
N THR A 244 -6.51 10.89 -20.39
CA THR A 244 -6.83 10.00 -21.51
C THR A 244 -7.23 10.80 -22.74
N VAL A 245 -6.56 10.57 -23.86
CA VAL A 245 -6.96 11.09 -25.18
C VAL A 245 -8.04 10.18 -25.72
N LEU A 246 -9.20 10.74 -26.07
CA LEU A 246 -10.39 10.01 -26.50
C LEU A 246 -10.84 10.49 -27.91
N GLY A 247 -10.07 10.10 -28.91
CA GLY A 247 -10.16 10.64 -30.27
C GLY A 247 -9.35 11.92 -30.43
N ASP A 248 -9.61 12.66 -31.50
CA ASP A 248 -8.87 13.89 -31.82
C ASP A 248 -9.49 15.15 -31.18
N ASP A 249 -10.67 15.00 -30.57
CA ASP A 249 -11.52 16.09 -30.09
C ASP A 249 -11.71 16.13 -28.57
N LEU A 250 -11.20 15.16 -27.82
CA LEU A 250 -11.46 15.09 -26.38
C LEU A 250 -10.26 14.59 -25.57
N LEU A 251 -9.87 15.39 -24.58
CA LEU A 251 -8.94 15.04 -23.52
C LEU A 251 -9.69 14.94 -22.20
N ALA A 252 -9.79 13.75 -21.63
CA ALA A 252 -10.39 13.54 -20.31
C ALA A 252 -9.32 13.55 -19.23
N VAL A 253 -9.51 14.33 -18.20
CA VAL A 253 -8.58 14.52 -17.07
C VAL A 253 -9.33 14.32 -15.78
N SER A 254 -8.77 13.56 -14.86
CA SER A 254 -9.35 13.37 -13.53
C SER A 254 -8.34 13.60 -12.41
N THR A 255 -8.87 13.83 -11.22
CA THR A 255 -8.10 14.10 -10.01
C THR A 255 -8.28 13.03 -8.95
N GLU A 256 -7.46 13.15 -7.91
CA GLU A 256 -7.70 12.58 -6.58
C GLU A 256 -8.05 13.74 -5.64
N GLY A 257 -9.26 13.72 -5.09
CA GLY A 257 -9.84 14.77 -4.26
C GLY A 257 -11.03 14.27 -3.45
N ALA A 258 -11.70 15.16 -2.73
CA ALA A 258 -12.87 14.80 -1.93
C ALA A 258 -14.01 15.82 -2.12
N PRO A 259 -14.87 15.69 -3.16
CA PRO A 259 -14.92 14.64 -4.20
C PRO A 259 -13.82 14.80 -5.26
N ALA A 260 -13.58 13.75 -6.05
CA ALA A 260 -12.75 13.82 -7.25
C ALA A 260 -13.46 14.64 -8.34
N HIS A 261 -12.68 15.33 -9.16
CA HIS A 261 -13.18 16.07 -10.32
C HIS A 261 -12.77 15.43 -11.64
N VAL A 262 -13.59 15.63 -12.65
CA VAL A 262 -13.31 15.32 -14.05
C VAL A 262 -13.42 16.61 -14.86
N ALA A 263 -12.42 16.89 -15.68
CA ALA A 263 -12.45 17.93 -16.69
C ALA A 263 -12.30 17.32 -18.08
N LEU A 264 -13.09 17.82 -19.01
CA LEU A 264 -13.06 17.47 -20.42
C LEU A 264 -12.52 18.71 -21.17
N LEU A 265 -11.42 18.54 -21.90
CA LEU A 265 -10.76 19.60 -22.64
C LEU A 265 -10.72 19.30 -24.13
N ASP A 266 -10.71 20.34 -24.94
CA ASP A 266 -10.34 20.27 -26.33
C ASP A 266 -8.81 20.12 -26.46
N PRO A 267 -8.27 19.06 -27.05
CA PRO A 267 -6.82 18.89 -27.17
C PRO A 267 -6.15 19.88 -28.15
N ALA A 268 -6.90 20.60 -28.97
CA ALA A 268 -6.36 21.54 -29.95
C ALA A 268 -5.96 22.89 -29.32
N ASP A 269 -6.79 23.43 -28.40
CA ASP A 269 -6.59 24.73 -27.77
C ASP A 269 -6.59 24.66 -26.23
N HIS A 270 -6.76 23.47 -25.67
CA HIS A 270 -6.83 23.18 -24.24
C HIS A 270 -8.00 23.86 -23.49
N ARG A 271 -9.00 24.33 -24.22
CA ARG A 271 -10.20 24.93 -23.66
C ARG A 271 -11.01 23.88 -22.89
N VAL A 272 -11.44 24.23 -21.68
CA VAL A 272 -12.32 23.40 -20.89
C VAL A 272 -13.70 23.36 -21.55
N LEU A 273 -14.09 22.19 -22.00
CA LEU A 273 -15.42 21.92 -22.58
C LEU A 273 -16.45 21.72 -21.47
N ARG A 274 -16.04 20.99 -20.42
CA ARG A 274 -16.87 20.69 -19.25
C ARG A 274 -16.01 20.33 -18.05
N SER A 275 -16.49 20.64 -16.83
CA SER A 275 -15.91 20.19 -15.57
C SER A 275 -17.02 19.82 -14.60
N PHE A 276 -16.83 18.73 -13.82
CA PHE A 276 -17.81 18.26 -12.84
C PHE A 276 -17.16 17.43 -11.74
N ALA A 277 -17.78 17.45 -10.55
CA ALA A 277 -17.42 16.58 -9.44
C ALA A 277 -18.13 15.22 -9.57
N VAL A 278 -17.46 14.14 -9.16
CA VAL A 278 -18.02 12.79 -9.13
C VAL A 278 -18.43 12.44 -7.69
N PRO A 279 -19.75 12.37 -7.40
CA PRO A 279 -20.25 12.21 -6.04
C PRO A 279 -19.72 10.95 -5.35
N GLY A 280 -19.33 11.06 -4.07
CA GLY A 280 -18.90 9.92 -3.25
C GLY A 280 -17.62 9.25 -3.73
N THR A 281 -16.88 9.84 -4.67
CA THR A 281 -15.68 9.28 -5.28
C THR A 281 -14.47 10.12 -4.92
N LYS A 282 -13.41 9.46 -4.46
CA LYS A 282 -12.12 10.09 -4.15
C LYS A 282 -11.20 10.14 -5.36
N SER A 283 -11.30 9.18 -6.28
CA SER A 283 -10.38 9.04 -7.40
C SER A 283 -11.09 8.39 -8.59
N VAL A 284 -10.94 8.99 -9.76
CA VAL A 284 -11.50 8.52 -11.03
C VAL A 284 -10.39 8.07 -11.96
N THR A 285 -10.61 6.96 -12.65
CA THR A 285 -9.67 6.38 -13.60
C THR A 285 -10.38 5.75 -14.81
N ASN A 286 -9.59 5.36 -15.81
CA ASN A 286 -10.00 4.44 -16.89
C ASN A 286 -11.17 4.96 -17.74
N PHE A 287 -10.93 5.96 -18.56
CA PHE A 287 -11.94 6.49 -19.46
C PHE A 287 -12.10 5.65 -20.74
N GLN A 288 -13.35 5.45 -21.17
CA GLN A 288 -13.73 4.86 -22.46
C GLN A 288 -14.83 5.71 -23.09
N ARG A 289 -14.81 5.89 -24.42
CA ARG A 289 -15.80 6.69 -25.15
C ARG A 289 -16.38 5.94 -26.34
N ARG A 290 -17.68 6.17 -26.61
CA ARG A 290 -18.34 5.82 -27.87
C ARG A 290 -19.39 6.88 -28.18
N GLY A 291 -19.20 7.62 -29.28
CA GLY A 291 -20.06 8.76 -29.60
C GLY A 291 -20.10 9.77 -28.46
N ASP A 292 -21.29 10.13 -28.01
CA ASP A 292 -21.51 11.07 -26.90
C ASP A 292 -21.54 10.41 -25.53
N THR A 293 -21.22 9.12 -25.44
CA THR A 293 -21.19 8.42 -24.15
C THR A 293 -19.76 8.21 -23.68
N LEU A 294 -19.48 8.66 -22.45
CA LEU A 294 -18.23 8.46 -21.74
C LEU A 294 -18.47 7.53 -20.55
N TRP A 295 -17.67 6.48 -20.43
CA TRP A 295 -17.63 5.60 -19.26
C TRP A 295 -16.31 5.78 -18.51
N PHE A 296 -16.36 5.68 -17.19
CA PHE A 296 -15.17 5.69 -16.34
C PHE A 296 -15.45 4.98 -15.00
N THR A 297 -14.41 4.64 -14.28
CA THR A 297 -14.53 3.94 -13.00
C THR A 297 -14.07 4.81 -11.84
N SER A 298 -14.76 4.69 -10.68
CA SER A 298 -14.16 5.04 -9.41
C SER A 298 -13.02 4.07 -9.12
N THR A 299 -11.92 4.55 -8.56
CA THR A 299 -10.85 3.66 -8.10
C THR A 299 -11.36 2.81 -6.94
N GLU A 300 -12.03 3.45 -5.98
CA GLU A 300 -12.66 2.81 -4.82
C GLU A 300 -14.11 2.40 -5.12
N HIS A 301 -14.62 1.44 -4.35
CA HIS A 301 -16.03 1.01 -4.34
C HIS A 301 -16.54 0.34 -5.62
N GLY A 302 -15.69 0.17 -6.66
CA GLY A 302 -16.05 -0.57 -7.88
C GLY A 302 -17.16 0.05 -8.72
N VAL A 303 -17.41 1.36 -8.58
CA VAL A 303 -18.49 2.05 -9.30
C VAL A 303 -18.06 2.33 -10.73
N LEU A 304 -18.89 1.92 -11.69
CA LEU A 304 -18.82 2.29 -13.09
C LEU A 304 -19.83 3.41 -13.36
N TRP A 305 -19.32 4.51 -13.88
CA TRP A 305 -20.09 5.71 -14.22
C TRP A 305 -20.33 5.81 -15.72
N ARG A 306 -21.44 6.45 -16.08
CA ARG A 306 -21.77 6.87 -17.45
C ARG A 306 -22.02 8.38 -17.44
N HIS A 307 -21.35 9.09 -18.34
CA HIS A 307 -21.56 10.51 -18.58
C HIS A 307 -21.98 10.73 -20.03
N ASP A 308 -23.05 11.48 -20.23
CA ASP A 308 -23.55 11.89 -21.53
C ASP A 308 -22.92 13.25 -21.90
N LEU A 309 -22.12 13.28 -22.96
CA LEU A 309 -21.37 14.46 -23.38
C LEU A 309 -22.28 15.57 -23.94
N ALA A 310 -23.43 15.22 -24.54
CA ALA A 310 -24.35 16.18 -25.10
C ALA A 310 -25.19 16.87 -24.00
N THR A 311 -25.75 16.10 -23.09
CA THR A 311 -26.66 16.62 -22.04
C THR A 311 -25.93 17.01 -20.76
N GLY A 312 -24.81 16.37 -20.47
CA GLY A 312 -24.07 16.52 -19.20
C GLY A 312 -24.60 15.63 -18.08
N ALA A 313 -25.52 14.72 -18.35
CA ALA A 313 -26.02 13.79 -17.36
C ALA A 313 -24.90 12.85 -16.87
N LEU A 314 -24.87 12.63 -15.56
CA LEU A 314 -23.93 11.71 -14.91
C LEU A 314 -24.73 10.68 -14.11
N ASP A 315 -24.58 9.42 -14.49
CA ASP A 315 -25.30 8.29 -13.89
C ASP A 315 -24.32 7.25 -13.36
N GLN A 316 -24.65 6.66 -12.21
CA GLN A 316 -24.03 5.41 -11.78
C GLN A 316 -24.64 4.26 -12.61
N LEU A 317 -23.81 3.63 -13.47
CA LEU A 317 -24.29 2.59 -14.39
C LEU A 317 -24.35 1.21 -13.71
N ALA A 318 -23.29 0.83 -13.00
CA ALA A 318 -23.17 -0.47 -12.34
C ALA A 318 -22.13 -0.44 -11.22
N VAL A 319 -22.15 -1.46 -10.38
CA VAL A 319 -21.08 -1.80 -9.43
C VAL A 319 -20.67 -3.25 -9.68
N PRO A 320 -19.82 -3.52 -10.71
CA PRO A 320 -19.51 -4.88 -11.13
C PRO A 320 -18.85 -5.72 -10.03
N VAL A 321 -17.97 -5.12 -9.22
CA VAL A 321 -17.33 -5.74 -8.07
C VAL A 321 -17.44 -4.77 -6.89
N PRO A 322 -18.37 -4.99 -5.96
CA PRO A 322 -18.56 -4.10 -4.81
C PRO A 322 -17.28 -3.92 -4.00
N ASP A 323 -17.01 -2.67 -3.61
CA ASP A 323 -15.81 -2.24 -2.89
C ASP A 323 -14.47 -2.60 -3.57
N GLY A 324 -14.47 -3.10 -4.79
CA GLY A 324 -13.27 -3.44 -5.55
C GLY A 324 -12.55 -2.21 -6.09
N ASN A 325 -11.22 -2.13 -5.90
CA ASN A 325 -10.41 -1.09 -6.55
C ASN A 325 -10.24 -1.38 -8.03
N SER A 326 -10.70 -0.46 -8.88
CA SER A 326 -10.64 -0.60 -10.34
C SER A 326 -9.30 -0.11 -10.91
N TRP A 327 -8.66 -0.95 -11.74
CA TRP A 327 -7.33 -0.66 -12.31
C TRP A 327 -7.24 -0.77 -13.82
N GLY A 328 -8.32 -0.99 -14.50
CA GLY A 328 -8.39 -1.01 -15.96
C GLY A 328 -9.82 -1.04 -16.45
N LEU A 329 -10.04 -0.45 -17.62
CA LEU A 329 -11.30 -0.48 -18.35
C LEU A 329 -11.00 -0.54 -19.83
N GLY A 330 -11.56 -1.51 -20.52
CA GLY A 330 -11.51 -1.64 -21.96
C GLY A 330 -12.91 -1.83 -22.54
N ARG A 331 -13.08 -1.63 -23.84
CA ARG A 331 -14.34 -1.86 -24.55
C ARG A 331 -14.12 -2.72 -25.78
N LEU A 332 -14.82 -3.83 -25.87
CA LEU A 332 -14.86 -4.72 -27.01
C LEU A 332 -16.31 -4.81 -27.54
N GLY A 333 -16.57 -4.17 -28.66
CA GLY A 333 -17.94 -4.08 -29.16
C GLY A 333 -18.90 -3.39 -28.20
N ASP A 334 -19.93 -4.09 -27.75
CA ASP A 334 -20.91 -3.64 -26.76
C ASP A 334 -20.58 -4.16 -25.34
N THR A 335 -19.40 -4.72 -25.13
CA THR A 335 -18.96 -5.19 -23.82
C THR A 335 -17.91 -4.24 -23.24
N LEU A 336 -18.15 -3.74 -22.02
CA LEU A 336 -17.12 -3.15 -21.19
C LEU A 336 -16.45 -4.25 -20.36
N ALA A 337 -15.14 -4.21 -20.26
CA ALA A 337 -14.37 -5.14 -19.43
C ALA A 337 -13.43 -4.36 -18.53
N GLY A 338 -13.32 -4.76 -17.27
CA GLY A 338 -12.43 -4.14 -16.31
C GLY A 338 -11.84 -5.16 -15.33
N VAL A 339 -10.91 -4.68 -14.53
CA VAL A 339 -10.21 -5.49 -13.52
C VAL A 339 -10.19 -4.80 -12.18
N THR A 340 -10.16 -5.58 -11.11
CA THR A 340 -10.00 -5.09 -9.76
C THR A 340 -8.72 -5.61 -9.12
N GLU A 341 -8.21 -4.88 -8.15
CA GLU A 341 -6.95 -5.11 -7.45
C GLU A 341 -6.75 -6.55 -6.96
N GLY A 342 -7.84 -7.20 -6.53
CA GLY A 342 -7.85 -8.57 -6.00
C GLY A 342 -7.83 -9.66 -7.07
N GLY A 343 -7.53 -9.34 -8.33
CA GLY A 343 -7.46 -10.37 -9.38
C GLY A 343 -8.82 -10.80 -9.94
N THR A 344 -9.83 -9.94 -9.90
CA THR A 344 -11.13 -10.21 -10.54
C THR A 344 -11.24 -9.45 -11.86
N VAL A 345 -11.51 -10.15 -12.95
CA VAL A 345 -12.00 -9.57 -14.20
C VAL A 345 -13.52 -9.50 -14.14
N TRP A 346 -14.08 -8.41 -14.61
CA TRP A 346 -15.51 -8.26 -14.81
C TRP A 346 -15.83 -7.80 -16.22
N THR A 347 -17.00 -8.20 -16.71
CA THR A 347 -17.57 -7.72 -17.98
C THR A 347 -18.97 -7.21 -17.76
N LEU A 348 -19.36 -6.17 -18.50
CA LEU A 348 -20.71 -5.62 -18.55
C LEU A 348 -21.16 -5.57 -20.01
N ASP A 349 -22.23 -6.25 -20.33
CA ASP A 349 -22.92 -6.12 -21.62
C ASP A 349 -23.78 -4.87 -21.63
N LEU A 350 -23.48 -3.92 -22.51
CA LEU A 350 -24.17 -2.62 -22.58
C LEU A 350 -25.59 -2.71 -23.10
N GLY A 351 -25.94 -3.78 -23.84
CA GLY A 351 -27.28 -3.99 -24.37
C GLY A 351 -28.25 -4.57 -23.34
N THR A 352 -27.76 -5.52 -22.54
CA THR A 352 -28.58 -6.24 -21.53
C THR A 352 -28.39 -5.75 -20.12
N GLY A 353 -27.28 -5.06 -19.81
CA GLY A 353 -26.87 -4.69 -18.46
C GLY A 353 -26.32 -5.86 -17.62
N ALA A 354 -26.12 -7.03 -18.24
CA ALA A 354 -25.63 -8.21 -17.53
C ALA A 354 -24.16 -8.05 -17.13
N VAL A 355 -23.86 -8.33 -15.85
CA VAL A 355 -22.50 -8.34 -15.31
C VAL A 355 -22.05 -9.78 -15.09
N ALA A 356 -20.82 -10.10 -15.52
CA ALA A 356 -20.15 -11.35 -15.19
C ALA A 356 -18.79 -11.06 -14.57
N THR A 357 -18.37 -11.92 -13.63
CA THR A 357 -17.08 -11.81 -12.94
C THR A 357 -16.30 -13.11 -13.03
N ARG A 358 -14.96 -13.01 -13.02
CA ARG A 358 -14.08 -14.17 -13.01
C ARG A 358 -12.81 -13.91 -12.23
N ASP A 359 -12.41 -14.87 -11.39
CA ASP A 359 -11.12 -14.86 -10.73
C ASP A 359 -10.00 -15.18 -11.73
N LEU A 360 -8.92 -14.40 -11.71
CA LEU A 360 -7.80 -14.54 -12.65
C LEU A 360 -6.99 -15.83 -12.41
N VAL A 361 -6.82 -16.25 -11.16
CA VAL A 361 -6.09 -17.48 -10.84
C VAL A 361 -6.88 -18.69 -11.33
N GLU A 362 -8.21 -18.69 -11.16
CA GLU A 362 -9.08 -19.72 -11.72
C GLU A 362 -9.11 -19.69 -13.27
N ALA A 363 -8.87 -18.54 -13.85
CA ALA A 363 -8.75 -18.37 -15.32
C ALA A 363 -7.38 -18.79 -15.86
N GLY A 364 -6.41 -19.15 -14.99
CA GLY A 364 -5.08 -19.61 -15.37
C GLY A 364 -3.94 -18.62 -15.10
N ALA A 365 -4.17 -17.52 -14.37
CA ALA A 365 -3.08 -16.64 -13.97
C ALA A 365 -2.16 -17.35 -12.95
N PRO A 366 -0.83 -17.20 -13.07
CA PRO A 366 0.11 -17.84 -12.17
C PRO A 366 0.12 -17.15 -10.80
N ALA A 367 -0.58 -17.72 -9.83
CA ALA A 367 -0.51 -17.27 -8.45
C ALA A 367 0.92 -17.37 -7.91
N ALA A 368 1.33 -16.37 -7.13
CA ALA A 368 2.62 -16.37 -6.46
C ALA A 368 2.53 -15.70 -5.08
N ALA A 369 3.50 -16.02 -4.22
CA ALA A 369 3.59 -15.40 -2.90
C ALA A 369 3.78 -13.89 -3.03
N GLN A 370 2.83 -13.12 -2.48
CA GLN A 370 2.89 -11.67 -2.45
C GLN A 370 3.54 -11.15 -1.15
N LEU A 371 3.85 -9.86 -1.11
CA LEU A 371 4.30 -9.19 0.10
C LEU A 371 3.22 -9.29 1.18
N GLY A 372 3.57 -9.79 2.37
CA GLY A 372 2.64 -9.85 3.50
C GLY A 372 2.28 -8.47 4.04
N MET A 373 1.06 -8.30 4.53
CA MET A 373 0.59 -7.03 5.11
C MET A 373 0.23 -7.15 6.58
N SER A 374 -0.36 -8.28 6.98
CA SER A 374 -0.76 -8.56 8.34
C SER A 374 -0.66 -10.06 8.65
N VAL A 375 -0.63 -10.40 9.94
CA VAL A 375 -0.74 -11.78 10.41
C VAL A 375 -1.53 -11.80 11.72
N ALA A 376 -2.43 -12.77 11.85
CA ALA A 376 -3.15 -13.08 13.09
C ALA A 376 -3.32 -14.60 13.22
N ALA A 377 -3.35 -15.12 14.45
CA ALA A 377 -3.44 -16.54 14.70
C ALA A 377 -4.34 -16.85 15.89
N ARG A 378 -5.21 -17.84 15.76
CA ARG A 378 -6.02 -18.37 16.86
C ARG A 378 -6.75 -19.65 16.44
N ALA A 379 -7.00 -20.55 17.40
CA ALA A 379 -7.81 -21.75 17.25
C ALA A 379 -7.39 -22.60 16.04
N GLY A 380 -6.08 -22.84 15.90
CA GLY A 380 -5.51 -23.64 14.81
C GLY A 380 -5.60 -22.99 13.43
N ARG A 381 -5.89 -21.68 13.35
CA ARG A 381 -5.93 -20.92 12.10
C ARG A 381 -4.95 -19.76 12.12
N VAL A 382 -4.30 -19.55 10.99
CA VAL A 382 -3.43 -18.37 10.76
C VAL A 382 -3.97 -17.61 9.55
N TYR A 383 -4.09 -16.31 9.70
CA TYR A 383 -4.56 -15.39 8.67
C TYR A 383 -3.40 -14.51 8.22
N VAL A 384 -3.11 -14.49 6.93
CA VAL A 384 -2.07 -13.63 6.35
C VAL A 384 -2.70 -12.68 5.35
N GLY A 385 -2.69 -11.39 5.68
CA GLY A 385 -3.22 -10.34 4.82
C GLY A 385 -2.30 -10.03 3.66
N GLY A 386 -2.90 -9.75 2.52
CA GLY A 386 -2.24 -9.32 1.30
C GLY A 386 -2.99 -8.18 0.62
N ASN A 387 -2.71 -8.00 -0.65
CA ASN A 387 -3.38 -7.07 -1.53
C ASN A 387 -4.51 -7.80 -2.27
N GLY A 388 -5.74 -7.37 -2.08
CA GLY A 388 -6.92 -7.98 -2.71
C GLY A 388 -7.37 -9.30 -2.07
N SER A 389 -6.60 -9.85 -1.13
CA SER A 389 -6.93 -11.12 -0.51
C SER A 389 -6.36 -11.28 0.91
N LEU A 390 -6.96 -12.24 1.61
CA LEU A 390 -6.52 -12.76 2.90
C LEU A 390 -6.36 -14.28 2.76
N ALA A 391 -5.19 -14.83 3.07
CA ALA A 391 -4.98 -16.26 3.14
C ALA A 391 -5.37 -16.78 4.52
N LEU A 392 -6.24 -17.78 4.57
CA LEU A 392 -6.59 -18.54 5.76
C LEU A 392 -5.90 -19.90 5.70
N HIS A 393 -4.89 -20.09 6.55
CA HIS A 393 -4.22 -21.35 6.79
C HIS A 393 -4.96 -22.09 7.89
N ASP A 394 -5.57 -23.24 7.58
CA ASP A 394 -6.11 -24.18 8.56
C ASP A 394 -5.01 -25.20 8.90
N LEU A 395 -4.43 -25.07 10.08
CA LEU A 395 -3.27 -25.86 10.49
C LEU A 395 -3.61 -27.34 10.71
N ALA A 396 -4.84 -27.63 11.14
CA ALA A 396 -5.29 -28.99 11.38
C ALA A 396 -5.58 -29.75 10.08
N ALA A 397 -6.17 -29.05 9.11
CA ALA A 397 -6.46 -29.62 7.80
C ALA A 397 -5.25 -29.55 6.84
N GLY A 398 -4.22 -28.77 7.14
CA GLY A 398 -3.10 -28.51 6.24
C GLY A 398 -3.50 -27.81 4.93
N THR A 399 -4.58 -27.02 4.96
CA THR A 399 -5.13 -26.36 3.77
C THR A 399 -5.03 -24.85 3.85
N VAL A 400 -4.94 -24.20 2.69
CA VAL A 400 -4.97 -22.73 2.57
C VAL A 400 -6.18 -22.34 1.73
N ARG A 401 -6.99 -21.42 2.25
CA ARG A 401 -8.12 -20.84 1.53
C ARG A 401 -7.91 -19.36 1.30
N LYS A 402 -8.09 -18.90 0.07
CA LYS A 402 -8.14 -17.50 -0.30
C LYS A 402 -9.50 -16.90 0.08
N LEU A 403 -9.49 -15.76 0.75
CA LEU A 403 -10.67 -14.95 1.06
C LEU A 403 -10.51 -13.60 0.36
N PRO A 404 -11.44 -13.16 -0.48
CA PRO A 404 -11.35 -11.87 -1.14
C PRO A 404 -11.48 -10.73 -0.11
N VAL A 405 -10.59 -9.75 -0.20
CA VAL A 405 -10.63 -8.50 0.58
C VAL A 405 -10.42 -7.36 -0.39
N PRO A 406 -11.34 -6.41 -0.50
CA PRO A 406 -11.14 -5.29 -1.41
C PRO A 406 -10.07 -4.34 -0.85
N GLY A 407 -8.92 -4.29 -1.51
CA GLY A 407 -7.77 -3.49 -1.13
C GLY A 407 -6.76 -4.22 -0.23
N GLU A 408 -6.09 -3.50 0.63
CA GLU A 408 -4.97 -3.98 1.45
C GLU A 408 -5.45 -4.34 2.86
N ALA A 409 -5.32 -5.59 3.29
CA ALA A 409 -5.56 -6.03 4.66
C ALA A 409 -4.39 -5.61 5.57
N LYS A 410 -4.36 -4.34 6.01
CA LYS A 410 -3.20 -3.66 6.62
C LYS A 410 -2.80 -4.20 7.98
N ASP A 411 -3.76 -4.49 8.84
CA ASP A 411 -3.53 -5.14 10.13
C ASP A 411 -4.78 -5.92 10.55
N THR A 412 -4.60 -6.94 11.39
CA THR A 412 -5.65 -7.90 11.75
C THR A 412 -5.58 -8.27 13.22
N VAL A 413 -6.73 -8.60 13.79
CA VAL A 413 -6.85 -9.15 15.15
C VAL A 413 -7.94 -10.21 15.20
N VAL A 414 -7.69 -11.34 15.86
CA VAL A 414 -8.69 -12.39 16.14
C VAL A 414 -9.18 -12.26 17.57
N LEU A 415 -10.50 -12.26 17.76
CA LEU A 415 -11.14 -12.24 19.07
C LEU A 415 -11.19 -13.65 19.69
N ASP A 416 -11.58 -13.72 20.97
CA ASP A 416 -11.65 -15.00 21.71
C ASP A 416 -12.66 -16.00 21.12
N ASP A 417 -13.71 -15.50 20.47
CA ASP A 417 -14.72 -16.30 19.77
C ASP A 417 -14.28 -16.75 18.35
N GLY A 418 -13.06 -16.43 17.93
CA GLY A 418 -12.53 -16.73 16.61
C GLY A 418 -12.90 -15.76 15.51
N THR A 419 -13.67 -14.71 15.83
CA THR A 419 -14.00 -13.64 14.86
C THR A 419 -12.74 -12.84 14.51
N LEU A 420 -12.43 -12.73 13.24
CA LEU A 420 -11.34 -11.90 12.72
C LEU A 420 -11.85 -10.50 12.40
N TYR A 421 -11.12 -9.48 12.83
CA TYR A 421 -11.30 -8.10 12.40
C TYR A 421 -10.09 -7.61 11.62
N LEU A 422 -10.35 -6.79 10.60
CA LEU A 422 -9.34 -6.24 9.70
C LEU A 422 -9.51 -4.72 9.57
N GLY A 423 -8.39 -4.01 9.57
CA GLY A 423 -8.31 -2.64 9.06
C GLY A 423 -7.91 -2.69 7.59
N VAL A 424 -8.79 -2.25 6.69
CA VAL A 424 -8.57 -2.34 5.24
C VAL A 424 -8.36 -0.95 4.63
N TYR A 425 -7.27 -0.80 3.88
CA TYR A 425 -6.95 0.39 3.10
C TYR A 425 -7.58 0.32 1.71
N SER A 426 -7.87 1.48 1.16
CA SER A 426 -8.62 1.80 -0.05
C SER A 426 -10.12 1.56 0.06
N SER A 427 -10.57 0.50 0.70
CA SER A 427 -12.00 0.25 0.98
C SER A 427 -12.48 0.83 2.31
N GLN A 428 -11.67 1.67 2.91
CA GLN A 428 -11.95 2.52 4.07
C GLN A 428 -12.83 1.88 5.13
N GLY A 429 -12.24 1.05 6.01
CA GLY A 429 -13.11 0.57 7.07
C GLY A 429 -12.57 -0.56 7.90
N ILE A 430 -13.46 -0.95 8.78
CA ILE A 430 -13.33 -2.11 9.65
C ILE A 430 -14.12 -3.24 9.01
N TRP A 431 -13.43 -4.33 8.73
CA TRP A 431 -14.01 -5.53 8.13
C TRP A 431 -14.00 -6.66 9.14
N ARG A 432 -14.94 -7.58 9.02
CA ARG A 432 -15.11 -8.73 9.88
C ARG A 432 -15.23 -10.02 9.07
N TYR A 433 -14.67 -11.08 9.62
CA TYR A 433 -14.85 -12.43 9.09
C TYR A 433 -15.10 -13.42 10.23
N ARG A 434 -16.19 -14.19 10.15
CA ARG A 434 -16.51 -15.29 11.05
C ARG A 434 -16.32 -16.62 10.34
N PRO A 435 -15.29 -17.41 10.71
CA PRO A 435 -15.07 -18.73 10.13
C PRO A 435 -16.29 -19.62 10.27
N GLY A 436 -16.68 -20.30 9.19
CA GLY A 436 -17.84 -21.19 9.17
C GLY A 436 -19.21 -20.50 9.02
N THR A 437 -19.25 -19.17 9.10
CA THR A 437 -20.50 -18.39 8.95
C THR A 437 -20.44 -17.47 7.74
N ASP A 438 -19.38 -16.67 7.64
CA ASP A 438 -19.22 -15.72 6.55
C ASP A 438 -18.47 -16.40 5.37
N PRO A 439 -18.94 -16.29 4.14
CA PRO A 439 -18.23 -16.82 2.97
C PRO A 439 -16.93 -16.05 2.68
N ALA A 440 -16.92 -14.75 2.99
CA ALA A 440 -15.80 -13.83 2.84
C ALA A 440 -15.87 -12.73 3.91
N PRO A 441 -14.80 -11.94 4.12
CA PRO A 441 -14.87 -10.76 4.95
C PRO A 441 -15.95 -9.78 4.49
N VAL A 442 -16.67 -9.19 5.45
CA VAL A 442 -17.72 -8.21 5.20
C VAL A 442 -17.38 -6.89 5.88
N LYS A 443 -17.71 -5.77 5.22
CA LYS A 443 -17.53 -4.44 5.79
C LYS A 443 -18.53 -4.22 6.91
N GLU A 444 -18.04 -3.93 8.09
CA GLU A 444 -18.86 -3.74 9.27
C GLU A 444 -18.99 -2.26 9.66
N ALA A 445 -17.94 -1.48 9.41
CA ALA A 445 -17.98 -0.04 9.64
C ALA A 445 -17.10 0.72 8.65
N ALA A 446 -17.56 1.88 8.19
CA ALA A 446 -16.78 2.80 7.39
C ALA A 446 -15.96 3.75 8.28
N LEU A 447 -14.79 4.18 7.81
CA LEU A 447 -14.03 5.29 8.36
C LEU A 447 -14.29 6.55 7.52
N PRO A 448 -14.05 7.77 8.04
CA PRO A 448 -14.10 8.99 7.24
C PRO A 448 -13.13 8.92 6.05
N GLN A 449 -13.50 9.53 4.93
CA GLN A 449 -12.78 9.43 3.65
C GLN A 449 -11.29 9.77 3.75
N GLU A 450 -10.92 10.79 4.53
CA GLU A 450 -9.54 11.18 4.75
C GLU A 450 -8.77 10.20 5.66
N GLN A 451 -9.47 9.53 6.59
CA GLN A 451 -8.90 8.58 7.54
C GLN A 451 -8.86 7.16 6.94
N ASN A 452 -8.11 6.99 5.87
CA ASN A 452 -8.20 5.83 4.98
C ASN A 452 -7.14 4.74 5.24
N ARG A 453 -6.08 5.03 6.00
CA ARG A 453 -4.94 4.10 6.13
C ARG A 453 -4.82 3.52 7.55
N PRO A 454 -5.57 2.46 7.91
CA PRO A 454 -5.33 1.75 9.16
C PRO A 454 -3.87 1.27 9.23
N GLN A 455 -3.20 1.55 10.35
CA GLN A 455 -1.82 1.16 10.59
C GLN A 455 -1.71 -0.01 11.56
N VAL A 456 -2.67 -0.06 12.49
CA VAL A 456 -2.71 -1.04 13.56
C VAL A 456 -4.14 -1.21 14.05
N ILE A 457 -4.53 -2.44 14.39
CA ILE A 457 -5.77 -2.79 15.08
C ILE A 457 -5.44 -3.69 16.28
N ARG A 458 -5.97 -3.37 17.46
CA ARG A 458 -5.79 -4.14 18.68
C ARG A 458 -7.11 -4.27 19.42
N ARG A 459 -7.26 -5.35 20.18
CA ARG A 459 -8.35 -5.48 21.15
C ARG A 459 -7.90 -4.92 22.50
N ASP A 460 -8.74 -4.10 23.12
CA ASP A 460 -8.59 -3.74 24.51
C ASP A 460 -9.17 -4.88 25.38
N PRO A 461 -8.36 -5.54 26.21
CA PRO A 461 -8.84 -6.66 27.03
C PRO A 461 -9.84 -6.23 28.10
N ASP A 462 -9.77 -4.97 28.56
CA ASP A 462 -10.58 -4.48 29.67
C ASP A 462 -11.99 -4.08 29.21
N SER A 463 -12.13 -3.36 28.09
CA SER A 463 -13.41 -2.87 27.56
C SER A 463 -14.00 -3.72 26.44
N GLY A 464 -13.19 -4.60 25.83
CA GLY A 464 -13.56 -5.36 24.64
C GLY A 464 -13.62 -4.52 23.34
N LEU A 465 -13.26 -3.24 23.40
CA LEU A 465 -13.19 -2.38 22.21
C LEU A 465 -12.06 -2.79 21.27
N LEU A 466 -12.27 -2.59 20.00
CA LEU A 466 -11.19 -2.54 19.02
C LEU A 466 -10.63 -1.13 18.98
N LEU A 467 -9.32 -1.03 19.02
CA LEU A 467 -8.54 0.20 19.02
C LEU A 467 -7.73 0.25 17.73
N LEU A 468 -7.93 1.29 16.92
CA LEU A 468 -7.20 1.43 15.67
C LEU A 468 -6.37 2.72 15.68
N GLY A 469 -5.16 2.61 15.15
CA GLY A 469 -4.35 3.75 14.73
C GLY A 469 -4.47 3.91 13.22
N VAL A 470 -4.73 5.13 12.76
CA VAL A 470 -5.00 5.43 11.37
C VAL A 470 -4.11 6.59 10.91
N GLN A 471 -3.70 6.56 9.65
CA GLN A 471 -3.05 7.66 8.94
C GLN A 471 -4.02 8.33 8.01
N ALA A 472 -4.02 9.65 8.00
CA ALA A 472 -4.71 10.46 6.99
C ALA A 472 -4.05 10.31 5.60
N ASP A 473 -4.84 10.44 4.55
CA ASP A 473 -4.34 10.23 3.18
C ASP A 473 -3.56 11.42 2.63
N THR A 474 -4.05 12.63 2.88
CA THR A 474 -3.56 13.84 2.21
C THR A 474 -3.14 14.96 3.16
N THR A 475 -3.80 15.09 4.31
CA THR A 475 -3.62 16.26 5.19
C THR A 475 -2.41 16.18 6.12
N GLY A 476 -1.86 15.02 6.36
CA GLY A 476 -0.97 14.73 7.48
C GLY A 476 -1.78 14.24 8.68
N GLY A 477 -1.16 14.01 9.83
CA GLY A 477 -1.87 13.52 11.00
C GLY A 477 -2.53 12.15 10.81
N GLY A 478 -3.55 11.90 11.60
CA GLY A 478 -4.29 10.65 11.58
C GLY A 478 -5.36 10.61 12.66
N SER A 479 -5.86 9.41 12.94
CA SER A 479 -6.90 9.23 13.96
C SER A 479 -6.62 8.08 14.90
N PHE A 480 -7.10 8.21 16.12
CA PHE A 480 -7.36 7.11 17.02
C PHE A 480 -8.85 6.74 16.90
N VAL A 481 -9.12 5.48 16.61
CA VAL A 481 -10.48 4.99 16.43
C VAL A 481 -10.78 3.94 17.49
N THR A 482 -11.91 4.09 18.16
CA THR A 482 -12.49 3.05 19.03
C THR A 482 -13.74 2.47 18.38
N TYR A 483 -13.85 1.14 18.43
CA TYR A 483 -14.96 0.45 17.81
C TYR A 483 -15.46 -0.70 18.69
N ARG A 484 -16.75 -0.70 19.00
CA ARG A 484 -17.39 -1.84 19.67
C ARG A 484 -17.82 -2.87 18.62
N PRO A 485 -17.29 -4.10 18.65
CA PRO A 485 -17.71 -5.16 17.73
C PRO A 485 -19.24 -5.25 17.58
N GLY A 486 -19.72 -5.28 16.35
CA GLY A 486 -21.14 -5.36 16.02
C GLY A 486 -21.93 -4.05 16.12
N SER A 487 -21.33 -2.91 16.50
CA SER A 487 -22.08 -1.64 16.63
C SER A 487 -22.33 -0.94 15.29
N GLY A 488 -21.55 -1.25 14.26
CA GLY A 488 -21.59 -0.56 12.96
C GLY A 488 -21.12 0.91 13.00
N ARG A 489 -20.74 1.44 14.16
CA ARG A 489 -20.42 2.86 14.35
C ARG A 489 -19.10 3.02 15.10
N PRO A 490 -18.00 3.43 14.42
CA PRO A 490 -16.75 3.77 15.07
C PRO A 490 -16.81 5.18 15.69
N THR A 491 -16.09 5.38 16.79
CA THR A 491 -15.79 6.71 17.32
C THR A 491 -14.39 7.11 16.82
N VAL A 492 -14.30 8.25 16.15
CA VAL A 492 -13.08 8.72 15.51
C VAL A 492 -12.58 9.98 16.20
N HIS A 493 -11.38 9.91 16.75
CA HIS A 493 -10.67 11.04 17.35
C HIS A 493 -9.57 11.48 16.39
N THR A 494 -9.82 12.56 15.65
CA THR A 494 -8.89 13.09 14.66
C THR A 494 -7.74 13.83 15.32
N ASP A 495 -6.53 13.65 14.79
CA ASP A 495 -5.29 14.29 15.23
C ASP A 495 -4.97 14.17 16.75
N PRO A 496 -5.12 12.96 17.34
CA PRO A 496 -4.90 12.78 18.78
C PRO A 496 -3.45 13.04 19.20
N LEU A 497 -2.51 13.04 18.27
CA LEU A 497 -1.07 13.34 18.47
C LEU A 497 -0.65 14.64 17.75
N GLY A 498 -1.63 15.48 17.39
CA GLY A 498 -1.43 16.68 16.60
C GLY A 498 -1.57 16.46 15.08
N PRO A 499 -1.69 17.54 14.30
CA PRO A 499 -2.13 17.50 12.90
C PRO A 499 -1.06 16.96 11.93
N GLU A 500 0.15 16.68 12.40
CA GLU A 500 1.24 16.19 11.56
C GLU A 500 1.65 14.76 11.86
N GLN A 501 1.16 14.16 12.98
CA GLN A 501 1.52 12.80 13.37
C GLN A 501 0.36 11.83 13.16
N LEU A 502 0.63 10.81 12.36
CA LEU A 502 -0.26 9.64 12.25
C LEU A 502 -0.16 8.78 13.51
N VAL A 503 -1.23 8.06 13.84
CA VAL A 503 -1.21 7.05 14.92
C VAL A 503 -0.70 5.74 14.34
N ARG A 504 0.60 5.46 14.53
CA ARG A 504 1.27 4.29 13.96
C ARG A 504 1.25 3.08 14.87
N ALA A 505 1.28 3.30 16.17
CA ALA A 505 1.30 2.25 17.18
C ALA A 505 0.15 2.43 18.16
N VAL A 506 -0.47 1.31 18.56
CA VAL A 506 -1.48 1.25 19.61
C VAL A 506 -1.21 0.05 20.49
N ALA A 507 -1.29 0.23 21.81
CA ALA A 507 -1.33 -0.84 22.80
C ALA A 507 -2.48 -0.57 23.79
N ALA A 508 -2.94 -1.61 24.48
CA ALA A 508 -3.97 -1.51 25.50
C ALA A 508 -3.51 -2.16 26.81
N GLY A 509 -3.98 -1.64 27.92
CA GLY A 509 -3.73 -2.19 29.25
C GLY A 509 -4.08 -1.18 30.34
N HIS A 510 -4.40 -1.68 31.53
CA HIS A 510 -4.79 -0.84 32.69
C HIS A 510 -6.02 0.06 32.40
N GLY A 511 -6.94 -0.37 31.53
CA GLY A 511 -8.09 0.42 31.07
C GLY A 511 -7.68 1.67 30.28
N GLN A 512 -6.52 1.65 29.61
CA GLN A 512 -5.98 2.74 28.82
C GLN A 512 -5.59 2.23 27.43
N ALA A 513 -5.68 3.12 26.46
CA ALA A 513 -5.06 2.96 25.13
C ALA A 513 -3.82 3.85 25.05
N PHE A 514 -2.70 3.27 24.64
CA PHE A 514 -1.44 3.99 24.44
C PHE A 514 -1.21 4.17 22.96
N LEU A 515 -0.99 5.41 22.53
CA LEU A 515 -0.82 5.81 21.15
C LEU A 515 0.62 6.22 20.90
N GLY A 516 1.20 5.78 19.78
CA GLY A 516 2.53 6.18 19.32
C GLY A 516 2.48 6.85 17.97
N GLY A 517 3.09 8.03 17.88
CA GLY A 517 3.09 8.90 16.70
C GLY A 517 4.27 8.65 15.75
N ASP A 518 4.03 8.88 14.48
CA ASP A 518 5.04 8.99 13.43
C ASP A 518 4.62 10.07 12.44
N ASN A 519 5.54 10.50 11.57
CA ASN A 519 5.25 11.49 10.55
C ASN A 519 5.45 10.89 9.16
N ALA A 520 4.43 11.00 8.31
CA ALA A 520 4.51 10.55 6.93
C ALA A 520 5.45 11.43 6.07
N ARG A 521 5.76 12.63 6.52
CA ARG A 521 6.68 13.56 5.86
C ARG A 521 8.12 13.32 6.33
N PRO A 522 9.12 13.66 5.52
CA PRO A 522 10.52 13.51 5.91
C PRO A 522 10.92 14.42 7.07
N THR A 523 10.24 15.54 7.25
CA THR A 523 10.45 16.54 8.31
C THR A 523 9.19 16.70 9.16
N GLY A 524 9.32 17.32 10.32
CA GLY A 524 8.22 17.59 11.24
C GLY A 524 8.25 16.72 12.52
N PRO A 525 7.33 16.98 13.46
CA PRO A 525 7.28 16.29 14.75
C PRO A 525 6.97 14.81 14.56
N ARG A 526 7.60 13.98 15.40
CA ARG A 526 7.41 12.52 15.42
C ARG A 526 7.82 11.94 16.75
N GLY A 527 7.23 10.80 17.10
CA GLY A 527 7.59 10.07 18.30
C GLY A 527 6.86 10.52 19.55
N ASP A 528 5.74 11.22 19.41
CA ASP A 528 4.86 11.51 20.54
C ASP A 528 4.18 10.23 21.03
N LEU A 529 3.97 10.19 22.34
CA LEU A 529 3.17 9.20 23.04
C LEU A 529 1.99 9.88 23.71
N ALA A 530 0.83 9.23 23.68
CA ALA A 530 -0.32 9.65 24.47
C ALA A 530 -1.01 8.43 25.10
N ALA A 531 -1.60 8.62 26.27
CA ALA A 531 -2.54 7.68 26.84
C ALA A 531 -3.96 8.26 26.77
N TRP A 532 -4.91 7.41 26.46
CA TRP A 532 -6.30 7.73 26.34
C TRP A 532 -7.15 6.80 27.19
N ASP A 533 -8.23 7.32 27.74
CA ASP A 533 -9.34 6.51 28.23
C ASP A 533 -10.19 6.13 27.00
N PRO A 534 -10.15 4.87 26.52
CA PRO A 534 -10.82 4.50 25.27
C PRO A 534 -12.34 4.47 25.40
N VAL A 535 -12.87 4.38 26.63
CA VAL A 535 -14.32 4.36 26.91
C VAL A 535 -14.84 5.79 27.03
N ALA A 536 -14.13 6.65 27.77
CA ALA A 536 -14.52 8.05 27.93
C ALA A 536 -14.14 8.92 26.71
N GLY A 537 -13.28 8.43 25.81
CA GLY A 537 -12.85 9.13 24.59
C GLY A 537 -12.02 10.37 24.88
N ARG A 538 -11.16 10.36 25.92
CA ARG A 538 -10.37 11.52 26.32
C ARG A 538 -8.91 11.17 26.58
N GLU A 539 -8.05 12.13 26.28
CA GLU A 539 -6.62 12.05 26.62
C GLU A 539 -6.42 12.08 28.14
N LEU A 540 -5.50 11.25 28.64
CA LEU A 540 -5.08 11.21 30.04
C LEU A 540 -3.74 11.93 30.22
N TRP A 541 -2.80 11.69 29.33
CA TRP A 541 -1.48 12.33 29.32
C TRP A 541 -0.83 12.22 27.95
N ARG A 542 0.18 13.06 27.72
CA ARG A 542 1.02 13.07 26.51
C ARG A 542 2.47 13.37 26.86
N THR A 543 3.41 12.82 26.09
CA THR A 543 4.84 13.11 26.16
C THR A 543 5.51 12.85 24.81
N ALA A 544 6.68 13.43 24.57
CA ALA A 544 7.56 13.06 23.45
C ALA A 544 8.55 11.98 23.88
N THR A 545 8.95 11.11 22.96
CA THR A 545 10.02 10.12 23.24
C THR A 545 11.40 10.74 23.23
N ASP A 546 11.61 11.84 22.52
CA ASP A 546 12.89 12.51 22.25
C ASP A 546 13.95 11.59 21.64
N LEU A 547 13.49 10.58 20.86
CA LEU A 547 14.38 9.63 20.19
C LEU A 547 14.63 10.00 18.71
N GLY A 548 14.06 11.12 18.24
CA GLY A 548 14.23 11.62 16.87
C GLY A 548 13.64 10.71 15.79
N ALA A 549 12.72 9.80 16.18
CA ALA A 549 12.11 8.82 15.29
C ALA A 549 10.67 8.53 15.71
N GLY A 550 9.82 8.15 14.73
CA GLY A 550 8.45 7.74 15.01
C GLY A 550 8.38 6.43 15.80
N VAL A 551 7.27 6.22 16.51
CA VAL A 551 7.02 5.00 17.29
C VAL A 551 6.39 3.96 16.38
N SER A 552 7.10 2.85 16.16
CA SER A 552 6.62 1.75 15.28
C SER A 552 5.72 0.76 16.00
N SER A 553 5.95 0.55 17.31
CA SER A 553 5.19 -0.44 18.09
C SER A 553 5.20 -0.13 19.57
N LEU A 554 4.13 -0.53 20.25
CA LEU A 554 3.94 -0.46 21.69
C LEU A 554 3.45 -1.81 22.21
N ALA A 555 3.84 -2.19 23.43
CA ALA A 555 3.34 -3.34 24.16
C ALA A 555 3.33 -3.06 25.67
N VAL A 556 2.30 -3.51 26.37
CA VAL A 556 2.20 -3.42 27.82
C VAL A 556 2.57 -4.77 28.43
N LEU A 557 3.48 -4.76 29.40
CA LEU A 557 3.81 -5.94 30.20
C LEU A 557 3.97 -5.54 31.67
N GLY A 558 3.12 -6.06 32.53
CA GLY A 558 3.02 -5.60 33.91
C GLY A 558 2.72 -4.09 33.97
N ASN A 559 3.42 -3.35 34.80
CA ASN A 559 3.28 -1.90 34.92
C ASN A 559 4.20 -1.09 33.99
N THR A 560 4.68 -1.70 32.91
CA THR A 560 5.60 -1.04 31.98
C THR A 560 5.06 -1.04 30.56
N LEU A 561 5.05 0.13 29.93
CA LEU A 561 4.86 0.28 28.49
C LEU A 561 6.24 0.17 27.83
N TYR A 562 6.38 -0.76 26.93
CA TYR A 562 7.56 -0.94 26.08
C TYR A 562 7.27 -0.40 24.69
N GLY A 563 8.22 0.32 24.11
CA GLY A 563 8.09 0.85 22.77
C GLY A 563 9.30 0.58 21.89
N LEU A 564 9.05 0.47 20.59
CA LEU A 564 10.08 0.50 19.55
C LEU A 564 9.84 1.67 18.62
N THR A 565 10.92 2.29 18.16
CA THR A 565 10.88 3.31 17.12
C THR A 565 11.06 2.70 15.73
N VAL A 566 10.72 3.46 14.69
CA VAL A 566 10.84 3.02 13.27
C VAL A 566 12.28 2.68 12.86
N ASN A 567 13.28 3.20 13.58
CA ASN A 567 14.71 2.93 13.37
C ASN A 567 15.32 1.96 14.39
N GLY A 568 14.49 1.26 15.18
CA GLY A 568 14.94 0.16 16.03
C GLY A 568 15.48 0.56 17.42
N ARG A 569 15.11 1.72 17.96
CA ARG A 569 15.40 2.05 19.34
C ARG A 569 14.29 1.58 20.26
N ALA A 570 14.65 0.90 21.34
CA ALA A 570 13.72 0.47 22.39
C ALA A 570 13.66 1.51 23.52
N PHE A 571 12.50 1.62 24.16
CA PHE A 571 12.30 2.47 25.33
C PHE A 571 11.22 1.92 26.26
N THR A 572 11.16 2.43 27.49
CA THR A 572 10.13 2.10 28.48
C THR A 572 9.46 3.33 29.07
N VAL A 573 8.22 3.16 29.53
CA VAL A 573 7.50 4.13 30.38
C VAL A 573 6.91 3.35 31.55
N ASP A 574 7.11 3.85 32.78
CA ASP A 574 6.47 3.30 33.97
C ASP A 574 4.99 3.72 34.00
N LEU A 575 4.09 2.78 34.13
CA LEU A 575 2.65 3.02 34.16
C LEU A 575 2.06 3.09 35.58
N CYS A 576 2.89 2.99 36.62
CA CYS A 576 2.42 3.10 38.00
C CYS A 576 1.75 4.46 38.25
N GLY A 577 0.43 4.43 38.49
CA GLY A 577 -0.34 5.65 38.70
C GLY A 577 -0.68 6.45 37.43
N SER A 578 -0.51 5.89 36.24
CA SER A 578 -0.72 6.57 34.95
C SER A 578 -2.17 7.09 34.73
N ARG A 579 -3.14 6.62 35.50
CA ARG A 579 -4.52 7.15 35.50
C ARG A 579 -4.75 8.29 36.50
N ARG A 580 -3.79 8.60 37.37
CA ARG A 580 -3.96 9.66 38.37
C ARG A 580 -3.87 11.04 37.73
N PRO A 581 -4.67 12.02 38.15
CA PRO A 581 -4.49 13.40 37.76
C PRO A 581 -3.06 13.89 38.05
N GLY A 582 -2.44 14.58 37.09
CA GLY A 582 -1.07 15.10 37.24
C GLY A 582 0.04 14.06 37.04
N TYR A 583 -0.27 12.84 36.61
CA TYR A 583 0.76 11.89 36.19
C TYR A 583 1.58 12.47 35.03
N ALA A 584 2.90 12.48 35.19
CA ALA A 584 3.84 12.91 34.18
C ALA A 584 4.65 11.70 33.70
N PRO A 585 4.43 11.22 32.47
CA PRO A 585 5.17 10.09 31.93
C PRO A 585 6.64 10.44 31.71
N VAL A 586 7.53 9.52 32.10
CA VAL A 586 8.97 9.66 31.88
C VAL A 586 9.44 8.53 30.99
N ILE A 587 10.19 8.86 29.94
CA ILE A 587 10.89 7.86 29.14
C ILE A 587 12.03 7.30 29.97
N GLY A 588 11.89 6.06 30.38
CA GLY A 588 12.84 5.34 31.23
C GLY A 588 14.04 4.77 30.47
N ARG A 589 14.22 3.44 30.59
CA ARG A 589 15.33 2.76 29.92
C ARG A 589 15.25 2.95 28.41
N ARG A 590 16.41 3.02 27.77
CA ARG A 590 16.57 3.15 26.32
C ARG A 590 17.67 2.19 25.85
N ALA A 591 17.48 1.58 24.69
CA ALA A 591 18.49 0.74 24.04
C ALA A 591 18.41 0.90 22.53
N ASP A 592 19.55 0.83 21.85
CA ASP A 592 19.62 0.73 20.41
C ASP A 592 19.72 -0.76 20.04
N LEU A 593 18.73 -1.28 19.33
CA LEU A 593 18.71 -2.68 18.92
C LEU A 593 19.50 -2.93 17.63
N GLY A 594 19.97 -1.88 16.97
CA GLY A 594 20.93 -1.89 15.87
C GLY A 594 20.63 -2.91 14.78
N ALA A 595 21.58 -3.81 14.54
CA ALA A 595 21.49 -4.81 13.49
C ALA A 595 20.37 -5.86 13.71
N VAL A 596 19.90 -6.04 14.94
CA VAL A 596 18.86 -7.03 15.27
C VAL A 596 17.50 -6.59 14.76
N SER A 597 17.15 -5.32 14.94
CA SER A 597 15.76 -4.88 14.75
C SER A 597 15.43 -4.43 13.32
N GLY A 598 16.36 -3.99 12.50
CA GLY A 598 16.02 -3.41 11.19
C GLY A 598 15.04 -2.25 11.26
N ALA A 599 14.35 -1.96 10.15
CA ALA A 599 13.35 -0.89 10.06
C ALA A 599 11.95 -1.37 10.48
N ASN A 600 11.17 -0.45 11.05
CA ASN A 600 9.76 -0.67 11.42
C ASN A 600 9.48 -1.93 12.25
N PRO A 601 10.27 -2.21 13.32
CA PRO A 601 10.08 -3.41 14.12
C PRO A 601 8.75 -3.37 14.89
N ARG A 602 8.25 -4.56 15.26
CA ARG A 602 7.02 -4.72 16.06
C ARG A 602 7.32 -5.48 17.34
N LEU A 603 6.56 -5.17 18.40
CA LEU A 603 6.60 -5.86 19.70
C LEU A 603 5.31 -6.64 19.93
N LEU A 604 5.46 -7.76 20.65
CA LEU A 604 4.39 -8.56 21.20
C LEU A 604 4.77 -8.98 22.63
N ALA A 605 3.88 -8.70 23.58
CA ALA A 605 3.95 -9.24 24.94
C ALA A 605 3.18 -10.57 24.97
N LEU A 606 3.83 -11.64 25.45
CA LEU A 606 3.24 -12.98 25.49
C LEU A 606 3.84 -13.79 26.66
N GLY A 607 2.98 -14.34 27.52
CA GLY A 607 3.41 -15.24 28.59
C GLY A 607 4.45 -14.62 29.54
N GLY A 608 4.40 -13.30 29.77
CA GLY A 608 5.38 -12.60 30.62
C GLY A 608 6.72 -12.28 29.94
N ALA A 609 6.87 -12.59 28.65
CA ALA A 609 8.02 -12.28 27.82
C ALA A 609 7.69 -11.21 26.76
N LEU A 610 8.72 -10.57 26.21
CA LEU A 610 8.62 -9.64 25.09
C LEU A 610 9.30 -10.25 23.87
N TYR A 611 8.59 -10.31 22.77
CA TYR A 611 9.09 -10.72 21.46
C TYR A 611 9.06 -9.55 20.51
N GLY A 612 10.09 -9.43 19.70
CA GLY A 612 10.15 -8.44 18.64
C GLY A 612 10.35 -9.09 17.29
N VAL A 613 9.82 -8.47 16.25
CA VAL A 613 10.02 -8.89 14.87
C VAL A 613 10.39 -7.69 14.00
N SER A 614 11.29 -7.94 13.07
CA SER A 614 11.64 -7.05 11.98
C SER A 614 11.75 -7.85 10.68
N GLU A 615 12.05 -7.21 9.57
CA GLU A 615 12.35 -7.95 8.34
C GLU A 615 13.61 -8.81 8.48
N ARG A 616 14.54 -8.45 9.39
CA ARG A 616 15.80 -9.19 9.59
C ARG A 616 15.65 -10.39 10.50
N SER A 617 14.91 -10.25 11.61
CA SER A 617 14.89 -11.26 12.66
C SER A 617 13.63 -11.25 13.50
N LEU A 618 13.29 -12.42 14.03
CA LEU A 618 12.48 -12.60 15.22
C LEU A 618 13.46 -12.67 16.43
N PHE A 619 13.21 -11.86 17.46
CA PHE A 619 14.06 -11.77 18.63
C PHE A 619 13.27 -11.71 19.93
N ARG A 620 13.88 -12.10 21.02
CA ARG A 620 13.38 -11.87 22.38
C ARG A 620 14.03 -10.61 22.95
N LEU A 621 13.23 -9.75 23.58
CA LEU A 621 13.70 -8.56 24.24
C LEU A 621 13.69 -8.80 25.76
N ASP A 622 14.83 -8.64 26.39
CA ASP A 622 14.92 -8.71 27.85
C ASP A 622 14.20 -7.49 28.45
N ARG A 623 13.26 -7.74 29.34
CA ARG A 623 12.38 -6.71 29.90
C ARG A 623 13.11 -5.73 30.85
N ASP A 624 14.22 -6.16 31.44
CA ASP A 624 14.92 -5.37 32.43
C ASP A 624 16.12 -4.59 31.85
N THR A 625 16.79 -5.15 30.86
CA THR A 625 17.98 -4.54 30.23
C THR A 625 17.69 -3.98 28.85
N LEU A 626 16.57 -4.37 28.19
CA LEU A 626 16.26 -4.14 26.80
C LEU A 626 17.27 -4.77 25.81
N ALA A 627 18.07 -5.74 26.27
CA ALA A 627 18.94 -6.50 25.39
C ALA A 627 18.12 -7.42 24.47
N ALA A 628 18.46 -7.47 23.19
CA ALA A 628 17.78 -8.31 22.22
C ALA A 628 18.59 -9.57 21.93
N THR A 629 17.94 -10.74 21.99
CA THR A 629 18.49 -12.03 21.59
C THR A 629 17.76 -12.51 20.36
N VAL A 630 18.48 -12.71 19.25
CA VAL A 630 17.93 -13.25 18.01
C VAL A 630 17.49 -14.71 18.22
N LEU A 631 16.25 -15.02 17.90
CA LEU A 631 15.70 -16.36 17.88
C LEU A 631 15.81 -16.97 16.47
N VAL A 632 15.41 -16.22 15.45
CA VAL A 632 15.37 -16.69 14.06
C VAL A 632 15.74 -15.56 13.11
N GLY A 633 16.63 -15.81 12.15
CA GLY A 633 16.85 -14.94 10.99
C GLY A 633 15.70 -15.11 9.98
N LEU A 634 15.16 -14.00 9.49
CA LEU A 634 13.92 -14.03 8.70
C LEU A 634 14.12 -13.68 7.23
N ASP A 635 14.90 -12.64 6.94
CA ASP A 635 14.92 -12.06 5.60
C ASP A 635 13.51 -11.86 5.03
N ALA A 636 12.59 -11.40 5.87
CA ALA A 636 11.18 -11.33 5.59
C ALA A 636 10.83 -10.16 4.66
N GLU A 637 9.86 -10.37 3.78
CA GLU A 637 9.40 -9.38 2.83
C GLU A 637 7.98 -8.94 3.18
N TRP A 638 7.86 -7.71 3.73
CA TRP A 638 6.62 -7.12 4.13
C TRP A 638 6.34 -5.81 3.39
N TYR A 639 5.08 -5.55 3.13
CA TYR A 639 4.67 -4.30 2.46
C TYR A 639 4.86 -3.05 3.35
N SER A 640 4.58 -3.17 4.65
CA SER A 640 4.57 -2.03 5.59
C SER A 640 5.29 -2.33 6.91
N GLY A 641 6.37 -3.13 6.85
CA GLY A 641 7.12 -3.60 8.02
C GLY A 641 6.57 -4.91 8.58
N ALA A 642 7.44 -5.63 9.28
CA ALA A 642 7.17 -6.97 9.78
C ALA A 642 5.96 -7.05 10.72
N ARG A 643 5.32 -8.21 10.75
CA ARG A 643 4.20 -8.53 11.63
C ARG A 643 4.48 -9.80 12.41
N LEU A 644 3.93 -9.86 13.63
CA LEU A 644 4.04 -10.99 14.53
C LEU A 644 2.69 -11.26 15.17
N ALA A 645 2.26 -12.49 15.14
CA ALA A 645 1.11 -12.98 15.89
C ALA A 645 1.51 -14.12 16.81
N ALA A 646 0.69 -14.40 17.81
CA ALA A 646 0.78 -15.60 18.61
C ALA A 646 -0.60 -16.24 18.71
N ASP A 647 -0.63 -17.57 18.83
CA ASP A 647 -1.84 -18.29 19.21
C ASP A 647 -1.96 -18.45 20.73
N GLU A 648 -3.03 -19.06 21.18
CA GLU A 648 -3.31 -19.34 22.60
C GLU A 648 -2.34 -20.35 23.24
N HIS A 649 -1.56 -21.06 22.44
CA HIS A 649 -0.55 -22.04 22.88
C HIS A 649 0.86 -21.44 22.95
N GLY A 650 1.01 -20.15 22.60
CA GLY A 650 2.29 -19.43 22.63
C GLY A 650 3.17 -19.67 21.41
N VAL A 651 2.63 -20.26 20.34
CA VAL A 651 3.34 -20.37 19.07
C VAL A 651 3.32 -19.02 18.36
N LEU A 652 4.47 -18.57 17.90
CA LEU A 652 4.65 -17.31 17.18
C LEU A 652 4.57 -17.56 15.68
N TYR A 653 3.90 -16.64 14.97
CA TYR A 653 3.72 -16.69 13.51
C TYR A 653 4.23 -15.41 12.87
N THR A 654 5.06 -15.54 11.84
CA THR A 654 5.58 -14.45 11.01
C THR A 654 6.01 -14.98 9.64
N LEU A 655 6.60 -14.14 8.80
CA LEU A 655 7.15 -14.57 7.51
C LEU A 655 8.68 -14.70 7.58
N ARG A 656 9.20 -15.70 6.83
CA ARG A 656 10.59 -15.80 6.39
C ARG A 656 10.60 -15.68 4.86
N GLY A 657 11.27 -14.66 4.32
CA GLY A 657 10.98 -14.26 2.94
C GLY A 657 9.49 -13.93 2.80
N ARG A 658 8.77 -14.67 1.97
CA ARG A 658 7.30 -14.62 1.81
C ARG A 658 6.60 -15.88 2.33
N GLU A 659 7.33 -16.78 2.96
CA GLU A 659 6.80 -18.04 3.52
C GLU A 659 6.35 -17.83 4.96
N LEU A 660 5.16 -18.31 5.30
CA LEU A 660 4.67 -18.36 6.67
C LEU A 660 5.45 -19.38 7.49
N ILE A 661 5.89 -19.00 8.66
CA ILE A 661 6.55 -19.89 9.62
C ILE A 661 5.84 -19.84 10.98
N ALA A 662 5.85 -20.99 11.66
CA ALA A 662 5.52 -21.12 13.07
C ALA A 662 6.82 -21.28 13.88
N VAL A 663 6.94 -20.59 15.01
CA VAL A 663 8.10 -20.64 15.88
C VAL A 663 7.65 -20.90 17.31
N ARG A 664 8.16 -21.98 17.91
CA ARG A 664 8.08 -22.23 19.36
C ARG A 664 9.35 -21.73 20.01
N PRO A 665 9.25 -20.62 20.77
CA PRO A 665 10.43 -19.96 21.35
C PRO A 665 11.05 -20.72 22.51
#